data_5fe0ba5c2a3b71ae812d3e752c3bbfa5
#
_entry.id   5fe0ba5c2a3b71ae812d3e752c3bbfa5
#
_cell.length_a   1.000
_cell.length_b   1.000
_cell.length_c   1.000
_cell.angle_alpha   90.00
_cell.angle_beta   90.00
_cell.angle_gamma   90.00
#
_symmetry.space_group_name_H-M   'P 1'
#
loop_
_entity.id
_entity.type
_entity.pdbx_description
1 polymer ?
#
loop_
_entity_poly.entity_id
_entity_poly.type
_entity_poly.pdbx_seq_one_letter_code
_entity_poly.pdbx_strand_id
1 'polypeptide(L)'
;MTAEQIRLAMENKLEYLMEVKPQLASDDQLYKAAALVLRDLMVEKRRAHRAKTTAERKKRIHYLSMEFLMGKSLKNSLYNLGLVEPFTEALTAFGTTPERLFACEPDPGLGNGGLGRLAACYLDGMATDGYYGTGYSILYEYGIFKQKLVNGAQTELPDYWLPGGEVWLRPNEEHAVQVKFGGRLEEHWDQGHLMQQYIDYETVLAVPYNMYVSGYDTEAVSVLRLWKAKSPGIDMECFNNGDYLGAFRKTARAETISKILYPNDNHQEGKQLRLRQQYFLVCASLAEITRTHMERYGTMDSFAELNAIQLNDTHPTLAIPELMRILMDDCGYSWEKSWEITEQTFAYTNHTVMAEALEKWDITLFRELLPRIYQIVQEIDRRWNIRMREEFRCDNAEVEKMQILRDGKVHMANLCVVGGHYVNGVSKLHSQIIKDDVFHEFYRLMPEKFGNVTNGIASRRWLMQSNPHLDRYIRDRIGEEYLHNFDLLTGLRAYLDDEASLRELGELKRQNKADFARYLQTERGITVNPDSLFYVQVKRLHEYKRQHLNALQILKHYLDIKANPDAEFKPRTYLFGAKAAPGYDLAKKIIRFINDLGAMIDADPDVRGRLKIVYLEEYNVSMSERLMPASEVSEQISLAGTEASGTGNMKLMQNGAITLGTMDGANVEIAEQVGPENILIFGMSTPEVEEMKQRGYRPADAIARSGELQRLLEFMERQDSPESFWMLANHLRTVDQYMAAADFESYSAADDRAAELYYNDPLRWQRMSLANIAGAGIFCADRAIHDYAREIWHLD
;
A
#
# COMPACT_ATOMS: atom_id res chain seq x y z
N MET A 1 -2.39 26.97 -17.86
CA MET A 1 -1.19 27.83 -18.11
C MET A 1 -0.69 27.57 -19.52
N THR A 2 -0.23 28.63 -20.23
CA THR A 2 0.43 28.50 -21.54
C THR A 2 1.93 28.15 -21.35
N ALA A 3 2.58 27.66 -22.41
CA ALA A 3 4.02 27.38 -22.40
C ALA A 3 4.85 28.58 -21.95
N GLU A 4 4.53 29.78 -22.45
CA GLU A 4 5.20 31.03 -22.07
C GLU A 4 5.03 31.37 -20.58
N GLN A 5 3.82 31.18 -20.03
CA GLN A 5 3.58 31.38 -18.59
C GLN A 5 4.36 30.40 -17.73
N ILE A 6 4.47 29.13 -18.17
CA ILE A 6 5.25 28.10 -17.46
C ILE A 6 6.73 28.47 -17.52
N ARG A 7 7.25 28.83 -18.68
CA ARG A 7 8.65 29.27 -18.88
C ARG A 7 9.01 30.40 -17.94
N LEU A 8 8.24 31.50 -17.97
CA LEU A 8 8.47 32.68 -17.13
C LEU A 8 8.39 32.35 -15.63
N ALA A 9 7.42 31.50 -15.23
CA ALA A 9 7.30 31.08 -13.84
C ALA A 9 8.50 30.25 -13.38
N MET A 10 9.03 29.36 -14.23
CA MET A 10 10.25 28.59 -13.93
C MET A 10 11.47 29.48 -13.86
N GLU A 11 11.65 30.44 -14.79
CA GLU A 11 12.74 31.44 -14.76
C GLU A 11 12.74 32.23 -13.45
N ASN A 12 11.57 32.70 -13.02
CA ASN A 12 11.42 33.39 -11.73
C ASN A 12 11.84 32.50 -10.53
N LYS A 13 11.49 31.19 -10.54
CA LYS A 13 11.92 30.28 -9.46
C LYS A 13 13.43 30.06 -9.47
N LEU A 14 14.04 29.94 -10.65
CA LEU A 14 15.47 29.79 -10.80
C LEU A 14 16.24 31.03 -10.33
N GLU A 15 15.84 32.20 -10.78
CA GLU A 15 16.56 33.46 -10.50
C GLU A 15 16.38 33.92 -9.05
N TYR A 16 15.12 33.97 -8.55
CA TYR A 16 14.84 34.59 -7.25
C TYR A 16 14.85 33.64 -6.06
N LEU A 17 14.63 32.34 -6.28
CA LEU A 17 14.59 31.37 -5.21
C LEU A 17 15.85 30.50 -5.15
N MET A 18 16.46 30.22 -6.31
CA MET A 18 17.63 29.35 -6.40
C MET A 18 18.93 30.10 -6.76
N GLU A 19 18.81 31.40 -7.07
CA GLU A 19 19.95 32.27 -7.47
C GLU A 19 20.74 31.71 -8.67
N VAL A 20 20.02 31.09 -9.64
CA VAL A 20 20.61 30.46 -10.83
C VAL A 20 20.10 31.12 -12.09
N LYS A 21 21.00 31.46 -13.00
CA LYS A 21 20.61 31.93 -14.33
C LYS A 21 19.94 30.82 -15.12
N PRO A 22 18.75 31.04 -15.73
CA PRO A 22 17.99 30.02 -16.42
C PRO A 22 18.79 29.19 -17.45
N GLN A 23 19.69 29.84 -18.18
CA GLN A 23 20.54 29.22 -19.22
C GLN A 23 21.63 28.29 -18.67
N LEU A 24 21.89 28.35 -17.36
CA LEU A 24 22.93 27.57 -16.68
C LEU A 24 22.32 26.53 -15.72
N ALA A 25 21.00 26.45 -15.66
CA ALA A 25 20.32 25.54 -14.74
C ALA A 25 20.53 24.08 -15.12
N SER A 26 20.85 23.25 -14.14
CA SER A 26 20.90 21.79 -14.31
C SER A 26 19.48 21.20 -14.37
N ASP A 27 19.35 19.96 -14.87
CA ASP A 27 18.07 19.27 -14.89
C ASP A 27 17.43 19.13 -13.49
N ASP A 28 18.24 18.94 -12.43
CA ASP A 28 17.75 18.92 -11.04
C ASP A 28 17.17 20.26 -10.61
N GLN A 29 17.81 21.38 -10.97
CA GLN A 29 17.28 22.73 -10.68
C GLN A 29 16.03 23.04 -11.50
N LEU A 30 16.00 22.62 -12.77
CA LEU A 30 14.82 22.74 -13.63
C LEU A 30 13.65 21.90 -13.09
N TYR A 31 13.93 20.66 -12.64
CA TYR A 31 12.94 19.83 -11.97
C TYR A 31 12.35 20.55 -10.74
N LYS A 32 13.20 21.09 -9.86
CA LYS A 32 12.76 21.82 -8.66
C LYS A 32 11.93 23.05 -9.02
N ALA A 33 12.33 23.82 -10.02
CA ALA A 33 11.58 24.97 -10.50
C ALA A 33 10.20 24.56 -11.03
N ALA A 34 10.13 23.51 -11.83
CA ALA A 34 8.89 22.95 -12.36
C ALA A 34 7.95 22.46 -11.24
N ALA A 35 8.47 21.70 -10.29
CA ALA A 35 7.72 21.20 -9.14
C ALA A 35 7.13 22.36 -8.30
N LEU A 36 7.90 23.41 -8.07
CA LEU A 36 7.44 24.61 -7.36
C LEU A 36 6.34 25.36 -8.11
N VAL A 37 6.42 25.48 -9.43
CA VAL A 37 5.38 26.12 -10.27
C VAL A 37 4.08 25.32 -10.18
N LEU A 38 4.13 24.01 -10.33
CA LEU A 38 2.95 23.14 -10.21
C LEU A 38 2.38 23.15 -8.80
N ARG A 39 3.23 23.13 -7.77
CA ARG A 39 2.80 23.22 -6.39
C ARG A 39 2.02 24.51 -6.13
N ASP A 40 2.50 25.67 -6.61
CA ASP A 40 1.82 26.94 -6.44
C ASP A 40 0.46 26.96 -7.14
N LEU A 41 0.35 26.39 -8.34
CA LEU A 41 -0.91 26.21 -9.05
C LEU A 41 -1.90 25.32 -8.25
N MET A 42 -1.42 24.20 -7.72
CA MET A 42 -2.26 23.31 -6.91
C MET A 42 -2.71 23.97 -5.60
N VAL A 43 -1.87 24.81 -4.98
CA VAL A 43 -2.27 25.59 -3.79
C VAL A 43 -3.41 26.55 -4.13
N GLU A 44 -3.35 27.23 -5.28
CA GLU A 44 -4.41 28.13 -5.74
C GLU A 44 -5.73 27.37 -5.98
N LYS A 45 -5.67 26.27 -6.74
CA LYS A 45 -6.82 25.38 -6.96
C LYS A 45 -7.42 24.87 -5.65
N ARG A 46 -6.58 24.41 -4.72
CA ARG A 46 -7.03 23.93 -3.39
C ARG A 46 -7.74 25.04 -2.59
N ARG A 47 -7.25 26.28 -2.65
CA ARG A 47 -7.92 27.43 -1.99
C ARG A 47 -9.31 27.67 -2.58
N ALA A 48 -9.43 27.68 -3.90
CA ALA A 48 -10.71 27.86 -4.59
C ALA A 48 -11.69 26.71 -4.24
N HIS A 49 -11.24 25.46 -4.32
CA HIS A 49 -12.02 24.27 -3.97
C HIS A 49 -12.47 24.30 -2.50
N ARG A 50 -11.59 24.69 -1.58
CA ARG A 50 -11.93 24.87 -0.15
C ARG A 50 -13.02 25.94 0.05
N ALA A 51 -12.93 27.05 -0.64
CA ALA A 51 -13.92 28.12 -0.53
C ALA A 51 -15.30 27.64 -0.99
N LYS A 52 -15.37 27.00 -2.15
CA LYS A 52 -16.58 26.41 -2.71
C LYS A 52 -17.21 25.38 -1.78
N THR A 53 -16.47 24.36 -1.38
CA THR A 53 -16.98 23.28 -0.52
C THR A 53 -17.39 23.76 0.88
N THR A 54 -16.74 24.83 1.37
CA THR A 54 -17.13 25.46 2.64
C THR A 54 -18.47 26.22 2.50
N ALA A 55 -18.66 26.98 1.42
CA ALA A 55 -19.90 27.71 1.15
C ALA A 55 -21.09 26.74 0.97
N GLU A 56 -20.87 25.61 0.32
CA GLU A 56 -21.85 24.55 0.09
C GLU A 56 -22.05 23.61 1.30
N ARG A 57 -21.32 23.81 2.41
CA ARG A 57 -21.31 22.94 3.60
C ARG A 57 -21.08 21.46 3.25
N LYS A 58 -20.26 21.17 2.25
CA LYS A 58 -19.93 19.80 1.85
C LYS A 58 -19.17 19.06 2.96
N LYS A 59 -19.53 17.81 3.17
CA LYS A 59 -18.85 16.90 4.10
C LYS A 59 -17.40 16.69 3.66
N ARG A 60 -16.47 16.62 4.61
CA ARG A 60 -15.04 16.47 4.39
C ARG A 60 -14.60 15.07 4.68
N ILE A 61 -13.69 14.59 3.87
CA ILE A 61 -13.14 13.24 4.01
C ILE A 61 -11.74 13.35 4.60
N HIS A 62 -11.50 12.61 5.68
CA HIS A 62 -10.21 12.50 6.36
C HIS A 62 -9.78 11.05 6.34
N TYR A 63 -8.72 10.74 5.57
CA TYR A 63 -8.20 9.39 5.40
C TYR A 63 -6.91 9.20 6.20
N LEU A 64 -6.99 8.48 7.34
CA LEU A 64 -5.87 8.28 8.25
C LEU A 64 -5.15 6.98 7.91
N SER A 65 -3.86 7.07 7.59
CA SER A 65 -3.03 5.90 7.27
C SER A 65 -1.59 6.10 7.75
N MET A 66 -0.95 5.02 8.19
CA MET A 66 0.47 5.05 8.59
C MET A 66 1.40 5.20 7.39
N GLU A 67 0.92 4.94 6.17
CA GLU A 67 1.73 5.03 4.96
C GLU A 67 0.95 5.54 3.75
N PHE A 68 1.63 6.28 2.88
CA PHE A 68 1.16 6.69 1.55
C PHE A 68 2.29 6.49 0.54
N LEU A 69 2.19 5.45 -0.27
CA LEU A 69 3.18 5.14 -1.30
C LEU A 69 2.88 5.95 -2.58
N MET A 70 3.27 7.23 -2.56
CA MET A 70 2.88 8.21 -3.57
C MET A 70 3.48 7.96 -4.94
N GLY A 71 4.75 7.55 -5.01
CA GLY A 71 5.51 7.61 -6.25
C GLY A 71 5.81 9.05 -6.69
N LYS A 72 6.39 9.23 -7.86
CA LYS A 72 6.74 10.54 -8.40
C LYS A 72 5.52 11.37 -8.73
N SER A 73 5.57 12.65 -8.42
CA SER A 73 4.44 13.58 -8.51
C SER A 73 4.46 14.45 -9.76
N LEU A 74 5.63 14.79 -10.29
CA LEU A 74 5.75 15.72 -11.43
C LEU A 74 4.97 15.23 -12.65
N LYS A 75 5.26 14.01 -13.10
CA LYS A 75 4.58 13.40 -14.24
C LYS A 75 3.07 13.31 -14.01
N ASN A 76 2.64 12.74 -12.88
CA ASN A 76 1.23 12.58 -12.56
C ASN A 76 0.48 13.92 -12.55
N SER A 77 1.08 14.95 -11.94
CA SER A 77 0.46 16.28 -11.88
C SER A 77 0.32 16.92 -13.26
N LEU A 78 1.32 16.78 -14.13
CA LEU A 78 1.25 17.32 -15.49
C LEU A 78 0.12 16.66 -16.30
N TYR A 79 -0.03 15.32 -16.21
CA TYR A 79 -1.12 14.63 -16.88
C TYR A 79 -2.49 15.03 -16.31
N ASN A 80 -2.64 15.01 -14.99
CA ASN A 80 -3.90 15.33 -14.34
C ASN A 80 -4.37 16.77 -14.60
N LEU A 81 -3.44 17.71 -14.72
CA LEU A 81 -3.72 19.13 -14.97
C LEU A 81 -3.79 19.50 -16.46
N GLY A 82 -3.61 18.54 -17.38
CA GLY A 82 -3.59 18.81 -18.83
C GLY A 82 -2.44 19.69 -19.27
N LEU A 83 -1.28 19.63 -18.58
CA LEU A 83 -0.14 20.54 -18.83
C LEU A 83 1.05 19.87 -19.52
N VAL A 84 0.92 18.62 -20.00
CA VAL A 84 2.04 17.88 -20.63
C VAL A 84 2.57 18.62 -21.86
N GLU A 85 1.70 18.99 -22.80
CA GLU A 85 2.10 19.66 -24.04
C GLU A 85 2.70 21.08 -23.78
N PRO A 86 2.02 22.02 -23.09
CA PRO A 86 2.59 23.33 -22.84
C PRO A 86 3.85 23.27 -21.97
N PHE A 87 4.00 22.29 -21.11
CA PHE A 87 5.21 22.06 -20.33
C PHE A 87 6.37 21.59 -21.20
N THR A 88 6.11 20.64 -22.11
CA THR A 88 7.10 20.15 -23.06
C THR A 88 7.62 21.28 -23.96
N GLU A 89 6.71 22.11 -24.47
CA GLU A 89 7.07 23.29 -25.24
C GLU A 89 7.93 24.29 -24.43
N ALA A 90 7.54 24.56 -23.18
CA ALA A 90 8.30 25.45 -22.31
C ALA A 90 9.73 24.97 -22.04
N LEU A 91 9.95 23.65 -21.92
CA LEU A 91 11.26 23.05 -21.67
C LEU A 91 12.23 23.18 -22.84
N THR A 92 11.75 23.37 -24.07
CA THR A 92 12.61 23.57 -25.23
C THR A 92 13.52 24.79 -25.07
N ALA A 93 13.03 25.84 -24.40
CA ALA A 93 13.80 27.04 -24.10
C ALA A 93 14.99 26.80 -23.14
N PHE A 94 14.95 25.72 -22.36
CA PHE A 94 16.00 25.31 -21.43
C PHE A 94 16.88 24.19 -22.00
N GLY A 95 16.60 23.70 -23.22
CA GLY A 95 17.37 22.64 -23.88
C GLY A 95 17.26 21.26 -23.18
N THR A 96 16.13 20.97 -22.52
CA THR A 96 15.87 19.73 -21.81
C THR A 96 14.52 19.12 -22.21
N THR A 97 14.19 17.95 -21.67
CA THR A 97 12.94 17.23 -21.95
C THR A 97 12.22 16.82 -20.66
N PRO A 98 10.89 16.57 -20.69
CA PRO A 98 10.16 16.09 -19.52
C PRO A 98 10.77 14.83 -18.91
N GLU A 99 11.23 13.86 -19.72
CA GLU A 99 11.79 12.59 -19.27
C GLU A 99 13.04 12.79 -18.41
N ARG A 100 13.89 13.75 -18.78
CA ARG A 100 15.08 14.07 -18.00
C ARG A 100 14.71 14.64 -16.63
N LEU A 101 13.68 15.50 -16.56
CA LEU A 101 13.17 16.05 -15.29
C LEU A 101 12.49 14.96 -14.45
N PHE A 102 11.68 14.08 -15.07
CA PHE A 102 11.08 12.95 -14.37
C PHE A 102 12.11 12.02 -13.74
N ALA A 103 13.29 11.89 -14.37
CA ALA A 103 14.38 11.09 -13.82
C ALA A 103 14.99 11.71 -12.55
N CYS A 104 15.02 13.04 -12.43
CA CYS A 104 15.55 13.75 -11.26
C CYS A 104 14.71 13.59 -10.00
N GLU A 105 13.39 13.33 -10.14
CA GLU A 105 12.50 13.19 -8.98
C GLU A 105 12.73 11.88 -8.22
N PRO A 106 12.96 11.89 -6.89
CA PRO A 106 13.04 10.68 -6.11
C PRO A 106 11.65 10.09 -5.83
N ASP A 107 11.58 8.77 -5.66
CA ASP A 107 10.37 8.13 -5.09
C ASP A 107 10.27 8.45 -3.59
N PRO A 108 9.14 9.00 -3.10
CA PRO A 108 9.00 9.32 -1.69
C PRO A 108 8.99 8.08 -0.78
N GLY A 109 9.79 8.12 0.28
CA GLY A 109 9.88 7.06 1.30
C GLY A 109 8.75 7.09 2.33
N LEU A 110 7.51 7.39 1.91
CA LEU A 110 6.34 7.57 2.77
C LEU A 110 5.44 6.33 2.83
N GLY A 111 5.83 5.25 2.18
CA GLY A 111 5.06 4.00 2.13
C GLY A 111 5.92 2.82 1.71
N ASN A 112 5.39 1.60 1.89
CA ASN A 112 6.12 0.38 1.62
C ASN A 112 5.40 -0.56 0.63
N GLY A 113 4.07 -0.69 0.72
CA GLY A 113 3.38 -1.74 -0.01
C GLY A 113 1.97 -1.39 -0.47
N GLY A 114 1.12 -2.42 -0.57
CA GLY A 114 -0.24 -2.32 -1.10
C GLY A 114 -1.13 -1.36 -0.34
N LEU A 115 -1.07 -1.37 0.99
CA LEU A 115 -1.84 -0.48 1.85
C LEU A 115 -1.52 1.00 1.59
N GLY A 116 -0.23 1.36 1.52
CA GLY A 116 0.19 2.73 1.23
C GLY A 116 -0.08 3.15 -0.21
N ARG A 117 0.04 2.24 -1.19
CA ARG A 117 -0.31 2.57 -2.56
C ARG A 117 -1.82 2.75 -2.74
N LEU A 118 -2.65 1.96 -2.05
CA LEU A 118 -4.09 2.13 -2.04
C LEU A 118 -4.48 3.52 -1.51
N ALA A 119 -3.92 3.93 -0.37
CA ALA A 119 -4.14 5.26 0.20
C ALA A 119 -3.77 6.39 -0.78
N ALA A 120 -2.64 6.25 -1.50
CA ALA A 120 -2.23 7.18 -2.54
C ALA A 120 -3.20 7.22 -3.74
N CYS A 121 -3.69 6.05 -4.19
CA CYS A 121 -4.69 5.97 -5.26
C CYS A 121 -6.02 6.63 -4.85
N TYR A 122 -6.41 6.51 -3.59
CA TYR A 122 -7.65 7.12 -3.10
C TYR A 122 -7.56 8.64 -2.97
N LEU A 123 -6.38 9.22 -2.67
CA LEU A 123 -6.21 10.67 -2.73
C LEU A 123 -6.38 11.22 -4.16
N ASP A 124 -5.84 10.51 -5.14
CA ASP A 124 -6.03 10.82 -6.57
C ASP A 124 -7.50 10.70 -6.96
N GLY A 125 -8.17 9.58 -6.63
CA GLY A 125 -9.59 9.36 -6.91
C GLY A 125 -10.50 10.40 -6.26
N MET A 126 -10.30 10.72 -4.95
CA MET A 126 -11.09 11.75 -4.27
C MET A 126 -10.97 13.12 -4.96
N ALA A 127 -9.77 13.49 -5.43
CA ALA A 127 -9.60 14.74 -6.16
C ALA A 127 -10.26 14.67 -7.55
N THR A 128 -10.15 13.54 -8.25
CA THR A 128 -10.76 13.35 -9.56
C THR A 128 -12.28 13.46 -9.50
N ASP A 129 -12.90 12.88 -8.48
CA ASP A 129 -14.35 12.94 -8.27
C ASP A 129 -14.84 14.26 -7.61
N GLY A 130 -13.93 15.20 -7.37
CA GLY A 130 -14.28 16.52 -6.83
C GLY A 130 -14.54 16.54 -5.32
N TYR A 131 -14.23 15.47 -4.57
CA TYR A 131 -14.40 15.45 -3.11
C TYR A 131 -13.29 16.23 -2.40
N TYR A 132 -13.64 16.79 -1.23
CA TYR A 132 -12.68 17.50 -0.40
C TYR A 132 -11.93 16.52 0.52
N GLY A 133 -10.97 15.78 -0.07
CA GLY A 133 -10.16 14.78 0.60
C GLY A 133 -8.90 15.35 1.26
N THR A 134 -8.55 14.81 2.43
CA THR A 134 -7.27 15.02 3.12
C THR A 134 -6.78 13.69 3.67
N GLY A 135 -5.62 13.22 3.23
CA GLY A 135 -4.88 12.12 3.83
C GLY A 135 -4.01 12.61 4.98
N TYR A 136 -3.84 11.79 6.00
CA TYR A 136 -3.01 12.08 7.16
C TYR A 136 -2.01 10.96 7.41
N SER A 137 -0.73 11.31 7.53
CA SER A 137 0.36 10.38 7.86
C SER A 137 1.50 11.09 8.58
N ILE A 138 2.61 10.37 8.75
CA ILE A 138 3.85 10.89 9.35
C ILE A 138 4.83 11.24 8.22
N LEU A 139 5.55 12.36 8.37
CA LEU A 139 6.65 12.73 7.48
C LEU A 139 7.91 11.96 7.92
N TYR A 140 8.04 10.74 7.42
CA TYR A 140 9.23 9.93 7.68
C TYR A 140 10.45 10.54 6.98
N GLU A 141 11.53 10.70 7.73
CA GLU A 141 12.81 11.18 7.19
C GLU A 141 13.50 10.11 6.33
N TYR A 142 13.33 8.85 6.75
CA TYR A 142 13.79 7.67 6.02
C TYR A 142 12.58 6.79 5.70
N GLY A 143 12.57 6.18 4.52
CA GLY A 143 11.65 5.10 4.19
C GLY A 143 11.88 3.86 5.05
N ILE A 144 11.27 2.73 4.68
CA ILE A 144 11.45 1.49 5.45
C ILE A 144 12.91 1.05 5.48
N PHE A 145 13.57 1.04 4.35
CA PHE A 145 15.01 0.89 4.08
C PHE A 145 15.25 0.87 2.57
N LYS A 146 16.48 1.17 2.17
CA LYS A 146 16.96 0.91 0.81
C LYS A 146 17.52 -0.51 0.74
N GLN A 147 16.94 -1.33 -0.14
CA GLN A 147 17.38 -2.71 -0.32
C GLN A 147 18.64 -2.78 -1.16
N LYS A 148 19.64 -3.52 -0.68
CA LYS A 148 20.84 -3.92 -1.44
C LYS A 148 20.98 -5.43 -1.37
N LEU A 149 21.32 -6.05 -2.48
CA LEU A 149 21.67 -7.47 -2.51
C LEU A 149 23.20 -7.62 -2.44
N VAL A 150 23.68 -8.20 -1.34
CA VAL A 150 25.10 -8.50 -1.15
C VAL A 150 25.27 -10.02 -1.16
N ASN A 151 25.98 -10.53 -2.14
CA ASN A 151 26.11 -11.99 -2.34
C ASN A 151 24.76 -12.72 -2.37
N GLY A 152 23.75 -12.13 -3.01
CA GLY A 152 22.40 -12.70 -3.12
C GLY A 152 21.51 -12.51 -1.88
N ALA A 153 22.02 -11.99 -0.77
CA ALA A 153 21.25 -11.76 0.45
C ALA A 153 20.82 -10.29 0.58
N GLN A 154 19.62 -10.06 1.13
CA GLN A 154 19.12 -8.72 1.42
C GLN A 154 19.94 -8.06 2.52
N THR A 155 20.42 -6.85 2.25
CA THR A 155 21.02 -5.92 3.20
C THR A 155 20.17 -4.63 3.22
N GLU A 156 19.89 -4.12 4.41
CA GLU A 156 19.12 -2.91 4.60
C GLU A 156 20.04 -1.70 4.78
N LEU A 157 19.87 -0.68 3.95
CA LEU A 157 20.57 0.60 4.03
C LEU A 157 19.58 1.73 4.38
N PRO A 158 20.02 2.85 4.97
CA PRO A 158 19.18 4.01 5.17
C PRO A 158 18.60 4.53 3.85
N ASP A 159 17.26 4.67 3.80
CA ASP A 159 16.56 5.20 2.64
C ASP A 159 16.26 6.70 2.83
N TYR A 160 17.32 7.53 2.71
CA TYR A 160 17.15 8.98 2.74
C TYR A 160 16.64 9.48 1.38
N TRP A 161 15.35 9.78 1.30
CA TRP A 161 14.64 10.07 0.05
C TRP A 161 14.48 11.58 -0.24
N LEU A 162 14.95 12.47 0.65
CA LEU A 162 14.89 13.93 0.51
C LEU A 162 16.26 14.59 0.24
N PRO A 163 17.10 14.06 -0.67
CA PRO A 163 18.47 14.55 -0.84
C PRO A 163 18.55 15.99 -1.38
N GLY A 164 17.50 16.46 -2.04
CA GLY A 164 17.41 17.77 -2.65
C GLY A 164 16.51 18.77 -1.91
N GLY A 165 16.03 18.41 -0.69
CA GLY A 165 15.08 19.22 0.08
C GLY A 165 13.61 18.92 -0.23
N GLU A 166 12.73 19.64 0.45
CA GLU A 166 11.29 19.36 0.51
C GLU A 166 10.53 20.10 -0.61
N VAL A 167 10.85 19.83 -1.88
CA VAL A 167 10.30 20.57 -3.03
C VAL A 167 8.77 20.55 -3.07
N TRP A 168 8.18 19.35 -2.93
CA TRP A 168 6.72 19.18 -2.92
C TRP A 168 6.06 19.51 -1.60
N LEU A 169 6.84 19.59 -0.51
CA LEU A 169 6.34 19.77 0.84
C LEU A 169 6.33 21.26 1.21
N ARG A 170 5.26 21.70 1.86
CA ARG A 170 5.14 23.06 2.39
C ARG A 170 4.92 22.98 3.91
N PRO A 171 5.88 23.42 4.72
CA PRO A 171 5.74 23.48 6.17
C PRO A 171 4.72 24.55 6.59
N ASN A 172 4.07 24.32 7.74
CA ASN A 172 3.18 25.27 8.37
C ASN A 172 3.39 25.26 9.90
N GLU A 173 4.53 25.80 10.33
CA GLU A 173 4.97 25.72 11.74
C GLU A 173 4.02 26.41 12.73
N GLU A 174 3.28 27.43 12.28
CA GLU A 174 2.30 28.16 13.10
C GLU A 174 1.13 27.27 13.56
N HIS A 175 0.91 26.14 12.88
CA HIS A 175 -0.16 25.19 13.18
C HIS A 175 0.38 23.90 13.83
N ALA A 176 1.55 23.97 14.44
CA ALA A 176 2.09 22.83 15.19
C ALA A 176 1.18 22.42 16.35
N VAL A 177 1.04 21.11 16.54
CA VAL A 177 0.21 20.49 17.60
C VAL A 177 1.10 19.88 18.67
N GLN A 178 0.72 20.07 19.94
CA GLN A 178 1.39 19.39 21.05
C GLN A 178 0.80 18.00 21.29
N VAL A 179 1.63 16.98 21.23
CA VAL A 179 1.28 15.59 21.54
C VAL A 179 1.96 15.20 22.86
N LYS A 180 1.18 14.65 23.80
CA LYS A 180 1.62 14.32 25.16
C LYS A 180 1.77 12.80 25.32
N PHE A 181 2.87 12.37 25.93
CA PHE A 181 3.15 10.96 26.21
C PHE A 181 3.58 10.74 27.66
N GLY A 182 3.29 9.56 28.22
CA GLY A 182 3.65 9.20 29.58
C GLY A 182 2.92 10.05 30.62
N GLY A 183 3.57 10.33 31.73
CA GLY A 183 2.98 11.11 32.80
C GLY A 183 1.98 10.34 33.64
N ARG A 184 1.17 11.07 34.39
CA ARG A 184 0.13 10.52 35.26
C ARG A 184 -1.07 11.44 35.35
N LEU A 185 -2.21 10.89 35.75
CA LEU A 185 -3.42 11.62 36.03
C LEU A 185 -3.57 11.84 37.53
N GLU A 186 -3.80 13.08 37.92
CA GLU A 186 -4.21 13.44 39.27
C GLU A 186 -5.67 13.81 39.29
N GLU A 187 -6.41 13.22 40.19
CA GLU A 187 -7.82 13.50 40.42
C GLU A 187 -7.98 14.48 41.55
N HIS A 188 -8.70 15.55 41.36
CA HIS A 188 -9.06 16.49 42.40
C HIS A 188 -10.53 16.91 42.25
N TRP A 189 -11.16 17.23 43.37
CA TRP A 189 -12.51 17.72 43.40
C TRP A 189 -12.50 19.25 43.34
N ASP A 190 -13.19 19.82 42.36
CA ASP A 190 -13.44 21.26 42.29
C ASP A 190 -14.94 21.51 42.22
N GLN A 191 -15.45 22.31 43.14
CA GLN A 191 -16.86 22.67 43.26
C GLN A 191 -17.85 21.49 43.15
N GLY A 192 -17.43 20.31 43.63
CA GLY A 192 -18.27 19.09 43.59
C GLY A 192 -18.15 18.30 42.28
N HIS A 193 -17.32 18.70 41.35
CA HIS A 193 -17.00 17.97 40.14
C HIS A 193 -15.61 17.31 40.26
N LEU A 194 -15.52 16.05 39.84
CA LEU A 194 -14.23 15.36 39.74
C LEU A 194 -13.48 15.90 38.50
N MET A 195 -12.38 16.58 38.74
CA MET A 195 -11.49 17.09 37.72
C MET A 195 -10.26 16.20 37.62
N GLN A 196 -9.82 15.95 36.40
CA GLN A 196 -8.61 15.21 36.12
C GLN A 196 -7.53 16.15 35.55
N GLN A 197 -6.38 16.17 36.14
CA GLN A 197 -5.22 16.94 35.68
C GLN A 197 -4.15 16.00 35.18
N TYR A 198 -3.69 16.21 33.94
CA TYR A 198 -2.63 15.44 33.31
C TYR A 198 -1.28 16.13 33.60
N ILE A 199 -0.38 15.48 34.30
CA ILE A 199 0.89 16.03 34.74
C ILE A 199 2.07 15.10 34.44
N ASP A 200 3.29 15.64 34.55
CA ASP A 200 4.55 14.91 34.34
C ASP A 200 4.70 14.24 32.96
N TYR A 201 4.02 14.74 31.95
CA TYR A 201 4.08 14.21 30.59
C TYR A 201 5.27 14.75 29.78
N GLU A 202 5.70 13.97 28.78
CA GLU A 202 6.60 14.40 27.72
C GLU A 202 5.80 15.07 26.60
N THR A 203 6.25 16.22 26.12
CA THR A 203 5.63 16.92 24.98
C THR A 203 6.46 16.72 23.71
N VAL A 204 5.80 16.35 22.61
CA VAL A 204 6.35 16.33 21.26
C VAL A 204 5.54 17.28 20.40
N LEU A 205 6.19 18.11 19.60
CA LEU A 205 5.52 18.97 18.61
C LEU A 205 5.32 18.21 17.31
N ALA A 206 4.08 18.14 16.83
CA ALA A 206 3.72 17.66 15.51
C ALA A 206 3.62 18.87 14.56
N VAL A 207 4.60 19.03 13.67
CA VAL A 207 4.66 20.12 12.70
C VAL A 207 4.06 19.65 11.39
N PRO A 208 3.01 20.31 10.88
CA PRO A 208 2.34 19.89 9.65
C PRO A 208 3.07 20.32 8.38
N TYR A 209 3.13 19.40 7.43
CA TYR A 209 3.58 19.61 6.05
C TYR A 209 2.49 19.20 5.08
N ASN A 210 2.33 19.94 4.00
CA ASN A 210 1.36 19.63 2.95
C ASN A 210 2.04 19.18 1.68
N MET A 211 1.54 18.07 1.11
CA MET A 211 1.78 17.64 -0.26
C MET A 211 0.44 17.65 -1.01
N TYR A 212 0.41 18.28 -2.18
CA TYR A 212 -0.82 18.42 -2.95
C TYR A 212 -0.93 17.34 -4.02
N VAL A 213 -2.15 16.84 -4.24
CA VAL A 213 -2.47 15.79 -5.21
C VAL A 213 -3.61 16.27 -6.09
N SER A 214 -3.32 16.52 -7.35
CA SER A 214 -4.32 16.98 -8.34
C SER A 214 -5.22 15.82 -8.76
N GLY A 215 -6.48 16.09 -8.98
CA GLY A 215 -7.39 15.19 -9.71
C GLY A 215 -7.22 15.33 -11.23
N TYR A 216 -7.68 14.33 -11.96
CA TYR A 216 -7.65 14.32 -13.41
C TYR A 216 -8.77 15.19 -13.98
N ASP A 217 -8.41 16.18 -14.81
CA ASP A 217 -9.32 17.09 -15.50
C ASP A 217 -10.37 17.75 -14.57
N THR A 218 -9.93 18.16 -13.36
CA THR A 218 -10.80 18.78 -12.35
C THR A 218 -10.11 19.95 -11.64
N GLU A 219 -10.93 20.82 -11.03
CA GLU A 219 -10.44 21.90 -10.17
C GLU A 219 -10.11 21.42 -8.75
N ALA A 220 -10.49 20.21 -8.39
CA ALA A 220 -10.26 19.70 -7.05
C ALA A 220 -8.81 19.24 -6.86
N VAL A 221 -8.33 19.42 -5.65
CA VAL A 221 -6.99 19.02 -5.22
C VAL A 221 -7.11 18.40 -3.82
N SER A 222 -6.68 17.17 -3.65
CA SER A 222 -6.49 16.53 -2.36
C SER A 222 -5.20 16.99 -1.70
N VAL A 223 -5.13 16.85 -0.38
CA VAL A 223 -3.91 17.14 0.40
C VAL A 223 -3.49 15.91 1.17
N LEU A 224 -2.22 15.57 1.09
CA LEU A 224 -1.58 14.69 2.06
C LEU A 224 -0.93 15.55 3.14
N ARG A 225 -1.50 15.51 4.35
CA ARG A 225 -0.99 16.14 5.56
C ARG A 225 -0.03 15.21 6.25
N LEU A 226 1.22 15.63 6.38
CA LEU A 226 2.31 14.87 6.96
C LEU A 226 2.80 15.55 8.23
N TRP A 227 2.89 14.79 9.32
CA TRP A 227 3.31 15.27 10.62
C TRP A 227 4.78 14.96 10.88
N LYS A 228 5.61 15.99 11.10
CA LYS A 228 7.01 15.86 11.50
C LYS A 228 7.14 16.08 13.00
N ALA A 229 7.73 15.11 13.66
CA ALA A 229 7.98 15.22 15.11
C ALA A 229 9.19 16.13 15.39
N LYS A 230 9.01 17.11 16.25
CA LYS A 230 10.06 18.00 16.75
C LYS A 230 10.01 18.06 18.28
N SER A 231 11.15 18.30 18.91
CA SER A 231 11.20 18.64 20.34
C SER A 231 10.76 20.10 20.54
N PRO A 232 10.11 20.43 21.66
CA PRO A 232 9.84 21.83 22.03
C PRO A 232 11.12 22.64 22.27
N GLY A 233 12.26 22.00 22.56
CA GLY A 233 13.53 22.64 22.78
C GLY A 233 14.59 21.65 23.26
N ILE A 234 15.79 22.17 23.54
CA ILE A 234 16.90 21.42 24.15
C ILE A 234 16.92 21.66 25.67
N ASP A 235 17.52 20.73 26.42
CA ASP A 235 17.72 20.88 27.86
C ASP A 235 18.92 21.82 28.12
N MET A 236 18.60 23.10 28.35
CA MET A 236 19.61 24.13 28.54
C MET A 236 20.38 23.94 29.84
N GLU A 237 19.82 23.30 30.84
CA GLU A 237 20.54 23.00 32.11
C GLU A 237 21.64 21.99 31.87
N CYS A 238 21.31 20.85 31.21
CA CYS A 238 22.33 19.89 30.79
C CYS A 238 23.40 20.54 29.89
N PHE A 239 22.96 21.36 28.89
CA PHE A 239 23.87 22.02 27.97
C PHE A 239 24.86 22.95 28.68
N ASN A 240 24.37 23.81 29.60
CA ASN A 240 25.21 24.77 30.36
C ASN A 240 26.13 24.06 31.35
N ASN A 241 25.77 22.87 31.84
CA ASN A 241 26.60 22.04 32.72
C ASN A 241 27.62 21.16 31.98
N GLY A 242 27.72 21.28 30.62
CA GLY A 242 28.68 20.55 29.81
C GLY A 242 28.25 19.16 29.39
N ASP A 243 27.03 18.70 29.73
CA ASP A 243 26.44 17.46 29.22
C ASP A 243 25.72 17.72 27.88
N TYR A 244 26.49 17.93 26.83
CA TYR A 244 25.97 18.24 25.50
C TYR A 244 25.13 17.08 24.93
N LEU A 245 25.51 15.82 25.18
CA LEU A 245 24.74 14.67 24.72
C LEU A 245 23.42 14.53 25.50
N GLY A 246 23.44 14.75 26.81
CA GLY A 246 22.25 14.77 27.63
C GLY A 246 21.26 15.84 27.20
N ALA A 247 21.75 17.04 26.85
CA ALA A 247 20.93 18.16 26.38
C ALA A 247 20.06 17.82 25.16
N PHE A 248 20.56 16.97 24.27
CA PHE A 248 19.84 16.54 23.06
C PHE A 248 19.10 15.21 23.20
N ARG A 249 19.17 14.52 24.33
CA ARG A 249 18.54 13.21 24.52
C ARG A 249 17.02 13.24 24.34
N LYS A 250 16.37 14.25 24.93
CA LYS A 250 14.92 14.48 24.78
C LYS A 250 14.55 14.81 23.34
N THR A 251 15.37 15.63 22.67
CA THR A 251 15.21 15.99 21.26
C THR A 251 15.27 14.76 20.38
N ALA A 252 16.32 13.94 20.51
CA ALA A 252 16.48 12.71 19.75
C ALA A 252 15.30 11.74 19.96
N ARG A 253 14.82 11.58 21.21
CA ARG A 253 13.67 10.73 21.53
C ARG A 253 12.38 11.22 20.87
N ALA A 254 12.12 12.53 20.89
CA ALA A 254 10.94 13.11 20.24
C ALA A 254 11.00 12.93 18.73
N GLU A 255 12.12 13.28 18.11
CA GLU A 255 12.28 13.23 16.65
C GLU A 255 12.30 11.80 16.07
N THR A 256 12.68 10.80 16.89
CA THR A 256 12.67 9.38 16.48
C THR A 256 11.29 8.92 15.98
N ILE A 257 10.19 9.53 16.46
CA ILE A 257 8.82 9.23 16.03
C ILE A 257 8.65 9.36 14.51
N SER A 258 9.27 10.37 13.89
CA SER A 258 9.18 10.60 12.44
C SER A 258 10.46 10.20 11.66
N LYS A 259 11.34 9.39 12.25
CA LYS A 259 12.58 9.01 11.56
C LYS A 259 12.36 7.91 10.53
N ILE A 260 11.77 6.79 10.89
CA ILE A 260 11.72 5.57 10.06
C ILE A 260 10.31 5.00 10.00
N LEU A 261 9.88 4.66 8.79
CA LEU A 261 8.65 3.92 8.53
C LEU A 261 8.81 2.46 9.01
N TYR A 262 7.88 1.98 9.83
CA TYR A 262 7.83 0.60 10.35
C TYR A 262 9.14 0.15 11.01
N PRO A 263 9.52 0.72 12.16
CA PRO A 263 10.65 0.24 12.92
C PRO A 263 10.45 -1.23 13.32
N ASN A 264 11.56 -1.97 13.46
CA ASN A 264 11.52 -3.35 13.93
C ASN A 264 10.93 -3.42 15.35
N ASP A 265 9.89 -4.22 15.54
CA ASP A 265 9.13 -4.38 16.79
C ASP A 265 9.32 -5.75 17.47
N ASN A 266 10.38 -6.47 17.11
CA ASN A 266 10.76 -7.71 17.79
C ASN A 266 11.23 -7.50 19.25
N HIS A 267 11.45 -6.23 19.65
CA HIS A 267 11.86 -5.83 21.00
C HIS A 267 10.95 -4.73 21.55
N GLN A 268 11.03 -4.50 22.87
CA GLN A 268 10.09 -3.62 23.59
C GLN A 268 10.18 -2.16 23.13
N GLU A 269 11.39 -1.66 22.85
CA GLU A 269 11.62 -0.29 22.38
C GLU A 269 10.97 -0.04 21.02
N GLY A 270 11.03 -1.01 20.12
CA GLY A 270 10.37 -0.92 18.82
C GLY A 270 8.86 -0.93 18.93
N LYS A 271 8.29 -1.76 19.82
CA LYS A 271 6.85 -1.75 20.13
C LYS A 271 6.42 -0.41 20.69
N GLN A 272 7.17 0.15 21.63
CA GLN A 272 6.90 1.47 22.19
C GLN A 272 6.94 2.56 21.12
N LEU A 273 7.95 2.53 20.23
CA LEU A 273 8.07 3.51 19.14
C LEU A 273 6.90 3.41 18.18
N ARG A 274 6.47 2.21 17.78
CA ARG A 274 5.29 2.04 16.91
C ARG A 274 4.01 2.57 17.55
N LEU A 275 3.78 2.31 18.84
CA LEU A 275 2.62 2.85 19.54
C LEU A 275 2.69 4.39 19.65
N ARG A 276 3.89 4.96 19.88
CA ARG A 276 4.10 6.41 19.82
C ARG A 276 3.79 6.99 18.45
N GLN A 277 4.20 6.34 17.37
CA GLN A 277 3.89 6.76 15.99
C GLN A 277 2.40 6.78 15.74
N GLN A 278 1.67 5.73 16.13
CA GLN A 278 0.22 5.65 15.93
C GLN A 278 -0.51 6.76 16.68
N TYR A 279 -0.20 6.98 17.97
CA TYR A 279 -0.86 8.03 18.75
C TYR A 279 -0.46 9.44 18.26
N PHE A 280 0.82 9.65 17.91
CA PHE A 280 1.28 10.90 17.32
C PHE A 280 0.49 11.30 16.08
N LEU A 281 0.29 10.36 15.17
CA LEU A 281 -0.51 10.57 13.96
C LEU A 281 -1.94 10.99 14.29
N VAL A 282 -2.63 10.23 15.13
CA VAL A 282 -4.07 10.47 15.36
C VAL A 282 -4.33 11.70 16.22
N CYS A 283 -3.52 11.93 17.25
CA CYS A 283 -3.64 13.09 18.12
C CYS A 283 -3.45 14.40 17.34
N ALA A 284 -2.38 14.49 16.54
CA ALA A 284 -2.12 15.66 15.71
C ALA A 284 -3.22 15.89 14.67
N SER A 285 -3.67 14.82 14.02
CA SER A 285 -4.69 14.90 12.97
C SER A 285 -6.05 15.34 13.53
N LEU A 286 -6.49 14.74 14.64
CA LEU A 286 -7.76 15.10 15.27
C LEU A 286 -7.75 16.51 15.84
N ALA A 287 -6.65 16.94 16.47
CA ALA A 287 -6.51 18.30 16.96
C ALA A 287 -6.69 19.34 15.84
N GLU A 288 -6.18 19.08 14.63
CA GLU A 288 -6.41 19.94 13.47
C GLU A 288 -7.84 19.88 12.96
N ILE A 289 -8.39 18.67 12.79
CA ILE A 289 -9.75 18.46 12.24
C ILE A 289 -10.78 19.11 13.15
N THR A 290 -10.72 18.87 14.45
CA THR A 290 -11.66 19.41 15.46
C THR A 290 -11.51 20.93 15.60
N ARG A 291 -10.28 21.45 15.68
CA ARG A 291 -10.04 22.91 15.68
C ARG A 291 -10.62 23.57 14.45
N THR A 292 -10.36 23.03 13.25
CA THR A 292 -10.87 23.58 11.99
C THR A 292 -12.40 23.55 11.95
N HIS A 293 -13.04 22.53 12.54
CA HIS A 293 -14.49 22.44 12.65
C HIS A 293 -15.04 23.48 13.63
N MET A 294 -14.46 23.57 14.82
CA MET A 294 -14.86 24.55 15.84
C MET A 294 -14.72 26.00 15.38
N GLU A 295 -13.61 26.34 14.73
CA GLU A 295 -13.39 27.70 14.16
C GLU A 295 -14.47 28.11 13.15
N ARG A 296 -15.11 27.13 12.49
CA ARG A 296 -16.13 27.38 11.46
C ARG A 296 -17.55 27.38 11.96
N TYR A 297 -17.85 26.42 12.82
CA TYR A 297 -19.23 26.11 13.20
C TYR A 297 -19.53 26.45 14.66
N GLY A 298 -18.51 26.68 15.50
CA GLY A 298 -18.64 27.05 16.90
C GLY A 298 -19.20 25.97 17.83
N THR A 299 -19.45 24.77 17.29
CA THR A 299 -20.00 23.61 18.03
C THR A 299 -19.50 22.32 17.42
N MET A 300 -19.45 21.24 18.23
CA MET A 300 -19.14 19.89 17.76
C MET A 300 -20.40 19.06 17.43
N ASP A 301 -21.60 19.60 17.62
CA ASP A 301 -22.86 18.87 17.39
C ASP A 301 -23.01 18.39 15.94
N SER A 302 -22.56 19.17 14.97
CA SER A 302 -22.57 18.82 13.53
C SER A 302 -21.30 18.12 13.06
N PHE A 303 -20.42 17.69 13.97
CA PHE A 303 -19.10 17.18 13.59
C PHE A 303 -19.20 15.95 12.68
N ALA A 304 -19.95 14.93 13.05
CA ALA A 304 -20.12 13.69 12.30
C ALA A 304 -20.85 13.92 10.95
N GLU A 305 -21.78 14.89 10.90
CA GLU A 305 -22.48 15.26 9.66
C GLU A 305 -21.52 15.85 8.61
N LEU A 306 -20.53 16.63 9.05
CA LEU A 306 -19.65 17.40 8.18
C LEU A 306 -18.24 16.82 8.03
N ASN A 307 -17.93 15.73 8.73
CA ASN A 307 -16.62 15.06 8.66
C ASN A 307 -16.81 13.54 8.64
N ALA A 308 -16.20 12.90 7.66
CA ALA A 308 -16.04 11.44 7.61
C ALA A 308 -14.57 11.11 7.85
N ILE A 309 -14.27 10.25 8.82
CA ILE A 309 -12.90 9.83 9.15
C ILE A 309 -12.76 8.35 8.87
N GLN A 310 -11.95 8.00 7.85
CA GLN A 310 -11.67 6.63 7.47
C GLN A 310 -10.39 6.14 8.13
N LEU A 311 -10.48 5.03 8.86
CA LEU A 311 -9.36 4.34 9.47
C LEU A 311 -8.82 3.28 8.50
N ASN A 312 -7.61 3.48 7.99
CA ASN A 312 -6.97 2.54 7.09
C ASN A 312 -6.16 1.52 7.90
N ASP A 313 -6.73 0.34 8.08
CA ASP A 313 -6.31 -0.69 9.02
C ASP A 313 -6.47 -0.27 10.50
N THR A 314 -5.92 -1.05 11.44
CA THR A 314 -5.98 -0.79 12.89
C THR A 314 -4.95 0.24 13.36
N HIS A 315 -4.02 0.65 12.51
CA HIS A 315 -2.95 1.58 12.90
C HIS A 315 -3.48 2.91 13.47
N PRO A 316 -4.54 3.55 12.94
CA PRO A 316 -5.10 4.78 13.49
C PRO A 316 -6.26 4.57 14.48
N THR A 317 -6.47 3.38 15.02
CA THR A 317 -7.58 3.06 15.96
C THR A 317 -7.66 4.01 17.15
N LEU A 318 -6.51 4.49 17.64
CA LEU A 318 -6.44 5.43 18.76
C LEU A 318 -7.17 6.75 18.50
N ALA A 319 -7.57 7.03 17.26
CA ALA A 319 -8.43 8.15 16.91
C ALA A 319 -9.79 8.09 17.62
N ILE A 320 -10.31 6.91 17.87
CA ILE A 320 -11.61 6.71 18.56
C ILE A 320 -11.53 7.26 20.00
N PRO A 321 -10.67 6.75 20.90
CA PRO A 321 -10.58 7.29 22.25
C PRO A 321 -10.00 8.72 22.30
N GLU A 322 -9.20 9.15 21.31
CA GLU A 322 -8.70 10.52 21.26
C GLU A 322 -9.82 11.51 20.93
N LEU A 323 -10.75 11.20 20.00
CA LEU A 323 -11.90 12.05 19.76
C LEU A 323 -12.81 12.13 21.00
N MET A 324 -13.02 11.02 21.71
CA MET A 324 -13.71 11.01 23.00
C MET A 324 -13.04 11.96 24.00
N ARG A 325 -11.71 11.91 24.12
CA ARG A 325 -10.94 12.81 24.99
C ARG A 325 -11.16 14.28 24.62
N ILE A 326 -11.02 14.61 23.34
CA ILE A 326 -11.23 16.00 22.87
C ILE A 326 -12.65 16.49 23.17
N LEU A 327 -13.65 15.68 22.90
CA LEU A 327 -15.05 16.05 23.14
C LEU A 327 -15.34 16.24 24.63
N MET A 328 -14.85 15.34 25.50
CA MET A 328 -15.09 15.41 26.94
C MET A 328 -14.20 16.43 27.64
N ASP A 329 -12.87 16.32 27.45
CA ASP A 329 -11.91 17.05 28.24
C ASP A 329 -11.68 18.49 27.73
N ASP A 330 -11.70 18.68 26.39
CA ASP A 330 -11.43 19.98 25.76
C ASP A 330 -12.72 20.75 25.43
N CYS A 331 -13.82 20.06 25.09
CA CYS A 331 -15.08 20.66 24.68
C CYS A 331 -16.21 20.57 25.72
N GLY A 332 -16.04 19.79 26.81
CA GLY A 332 -16.99 19.68 27.92
C GLY A 332 -18.29 18.91 27.60
N TYR A 333 -18.31 18.06 26.59
CA TYR A 333 -19.46 17.21 26.28
C TYR A 333 -19.57 16.04 27.26
N SER A 334 -20.80 15.57 27.49
CA SER A 334 -21.04 14.33 28.25
C SER A 334 -20.48 13.12 27.53
N TRP A 335 -20.29 12.01 28.26
CA TRP A 335 -19.84 10.73 27.68
C TRP A 335 -20.79 10.27 26.54
N GLU A 336 -22.09 10.32 26.80
CA GLU A 336 -23.12 9.83 25.89
C GLU A 336 -23.10 10.62 24.56
N LYS A 337 -23.02 11.94 24.64
CA LYS A 337 -22.98 12.79 23.44
C LYS A 337 -21.64 12.64 22.71
N SER A 338 -20.53 12.53 23.45
CA SER A 338 -19.21 12.27 22.87
C SER A 338 -19.16 10.94 22.13
N TRP A 339 -19.78 9.90 22.70
CA TRP A 339 -19.84 8.58 22.08
C TRP A 339 -20.70 8.58 20.80
N GLU A 340 -21.87 9.22 20.85
CA GLU A 340 -22.73 9.37 19.66
C GLU A 340 -21.97 10.01 18.48
N ILE A 341 -21.28 11.14 18.74
CA ILE A 341 -20.49 11.84 17.71
C ILE A 341 -19.35 10.94 17.22
N THR A 342 -18.65 10.28 18.11
CA THR A 342 -17.51 9.43 17.80
C THR A 342 -17.91 8.24 16.93
N GLU A 343 -18.91 7.48 17.34
CA GLU A 343 -19.39 6.30 16.60
C GLU A 343 -19.84 6.67 15.19
N GLN A 344 -20.54 7.80 15.01
CA GLN A 344 -21.01 8.27 13.70
C GLN A 344 -19.90 8.85 12.80
N THR A 345 -18.72 9.18 13.35
CA THR A 345 -17.63 9.81 12.61
C THR A 345 -16.71 8.81 11.95
N PHE A 346 -16.42 7.69 12.62
CA PHE A 346 -15.39 6.75 12.19
C PHE A 346 -15.95 5.58 11.39
N ALA A 347 -15.21 5.21 10.34
CA ALA A 347 -15.36 3.94 9.62
C ALA A 347 -14.02 3.24 9.52
N TYR A 348 -14.02 1.92 9.52
CA TYR A 348 -12.82 1.09 9.57
C TYR A 348 -12.72 0.18 8.35
N THR A 349 -11.61 0.28 7.63
CA THR A 349 -11.23 -0.66 6.57
C THR A 349 -10.28 -1.70 7.14
N ASN A 350 -10.70 -2.97 7.17
CA ASN A 350 -9.84 -4.08 7.57
C ASN A 350 -9.02 -4.58 6.37
N HIS A 351 -7.73 -4.87 6.61
CA HIS A 351 -6.81 -5.44 5.60
C HIS A 351 -6.27 -6.81 6.00
N THR A 352 -6.76 -7.39 7.10
CA THR A 352 -6.24 -8.62 7.70
C THR A 352 -7.22 -9.76 7.52
N VAL A 353 -6.75 -10.90 7.02
CA VAL A 353 -7.58 -12.10 6.79
C VAL A 353 -7.56 -13.06 7.98
N MET A 354 -6.44 -13.12 8.72
CA MET A 354 -6.23 -14.06 9.82
C MET A 354 -6.46 -13.39 11.17
N ALA A 355 -7.37 -13.91 11.98
CA ALA A 355 -7.73 -13.35 13.28
C ALA A 355 -6.51 -13.25 14.24
N GLU A 356 -5.56 -14.19 14.17
CA GLU A 356 -4.34 -14.18 14.97
C GLU A 356 -3.37 -13.03 14.62
N ALA A 357 -3.45 -12.51 13.39
CA ALA A 357 -2.61 -11.41 12.92
C ALA A 357 -3.19 -10.03 13.25
N LEU A 358 -4.38 -9.94 13.84
CA LEU A 358 -4.98 -8.69 14.29
C LEU A 358 -4.11 -8.03 15.38
N GLU A 359 -3.93 -6.71 15.26
CA GLU A 359 -3.04 -5.94 16.12
C GLU A 359 -3.52 -5.90 17.59
N LYS A 360 -2.58 -6.15 18.50
CA LYS A 360 -2.81 -6.16 19.95
C LYS A 360 -1.65 -5.48 20.66
N TRP A 361 -1.97 -4.64 21.66
CA TRP A 361 -0.96 -3.95 22.47
C TRP A 361 -0.99 -4.44 23.92
N ASP A 362 0.17 -4.58 24.52
CA ASP A 362 0.29 -4.88 25.94
C ASP A 362 -0.34 -3.75 26.78
N ILE A 363 -1.20 -4.11 27.73
CA ILE A 363 -1.92 -3.13 28.59
C ILE A 363 -0.94 -2.31 29.41
N THR A 364 0.15 -2.87 29.91
CA THR A 364 1.12 -2.15 30.72
C THR A 364 1.81 -1.08 29.89
N LEU A 365 2.32 -1.45 28.72
CA LEU A 365 2.92 -0.51 27.77
C LEU A 365 1.95 0.61 27.38
N PHE A 366 0.72 0.23 27.05
CA PHE A 366 -0.33 1.16 26.61
C PHE A 366 -0.68 2.16 27.73
N ARG A 367 -0.92 1.68 28.95
CA ARG A 367 -1.28 2.49 30.13
C ARG A 367 -0.17 3.44 30.54
N GLU A 368 1.10 2.98 30.54
CA GLU A 368 2.25 3.82 30.89
C GLU A 368 2.49 4.93 29.86
N LEU A 369 2.28 4.63 28.58
CA LEU A 369 2.52 5.58 27.52
C LEU A 369 1.36 6.58 27.33
N LEU A 370 0.10 6.14 27.52
CA LEU A 370 -1.12 6.87 27.19
C LEU A 370 -2.17 6.73 28.31
N PRO A 371 -1.89 7.22 29.54
CA PRO A 371 -2.73 6.94 30.71
C PRO A 371 -4.19 7.43 30.54
N ARG A 372 -4.40 8.62 29.96
CA ARG A 372 -5.76 9.14 29.74
C ARG A 372 -6.53 8.36 28.69
N ILE A 373 -5.87 8.02 27.59
CA ILE A 373 -6.46 7.22 26.52
C ILE A 373 -6.82 5.83 27.05
N TYR A 374 -5.97 5.23 27.89
CA TYR A 374 -6.25 3.94 28.49
C TYR A 374 -7.52 3.98 29.37
N GLN A 375 -7.71 5.02 30.22
CA GLN A 375 -8.95 5.17 30.99
C GLN A 375 -10.19 5.22 30.11
N ILE A 376 -10.11 5.93 28.98
CA ILE A 376 -11.25 6.02 28.03
C ILE A 376 -11.51 4.65 27.41
N VAL A 377 -10.47 3.93 26.99
CA VAL A 377 -10.60 2.56 26.45
C VAL A 377 -11.20 1.60 27.48
N GLN A 378 -10.80 1.72 28.77
CA GLN A 378 -11.39 0.92 29.84
C GLN A 378 -12.89 1.18 30.00
N GLU A 379 -13.32 2.43 29.92
CA GLU A 379 -14.73 2.77 30.04
C GLU A 379 -15.53 2.37 28.80
N ILE A 380 -14.94 2.47 27.58
CA ILE A 380 -15.53 1.92 26.36
C ILE A 380 -15.74 0.40 26.49
N ASP A 381 -14.70 -0.33 26.92
CA ASP A 381 -14.78 -1.78 27.13
C ASP A 381 -15.82 -2.16 28.19
N ARG A 382 -15.85 -1.45 29.32
CA ARG A 382 -16.84 -1.68 30.38
C ARG A 382 -18.27 -1.51 29.88
N ARG A 383 -18.56 -0.42 29.16
CA ARG A 383 -19.90 -0.15 28.59
C ARG A 383 -20.26 -1.15 27.52
N TRP A 384 -19.32 -1.53 26.67
CA TRP A 384 -19.50 -2.56 25.65
C TRP A 384 -19.82 -3.92 26.29
N ASN A 385 -19.11 -4.31 27.34
CA ASN A 385 -19.39 -5.54 28.10
C ASN A 385 -20.79 -5.56 28.71
N ILE A 386 -21.29 -4.44 29.22
CA ILE A 386 -22.66 -4.31 29.71
C ILE A 386 -23.67 -4.49 28.55
N ARG A 387 -23.45 -3.79 27.44
CA ARG A 387 -24.31 -3.86 26.26
C ARG A 387 -24.41 -5.27 25.70
N MET A 388 -23.30 -5.99 25.62
CA MET A 388 -23.26 -7.39 25.17
C MET A 388 -24.14 -8.28 26.06
N ARG A 389 -24.09 -8.10 27.38
CA ARG A 389 -24.85 -8.92 28.34
C ARG A 389 -26.31 -8.56 28.44
N GLU A 390 -26.60 -7.28 28.52
CA GLU A 390 -27.94 -6.77 28.82
C GLU A 390 -28.82 -6.62 27.57
N GLU A 391 -28.28 -6.11 26.49
CA GLU A 391 -28.97 -5.84 25.23
C GLU A 391 -28.93 -7.04 24.30
N PHE A 392 -27.71 -7.55 24.00
CA PHE A 392 -27.53 -8.65 23.04
C PHE A 392 -27.66 -10.06 23.64
N ARG A 393 -27.67 -10.19 24.97
CA ARG A 393 -27.83 -11.47 25.68
C ARG A 393 -26.69 -12.47 25.37
N CYS A 394 -25.50 -11.98 25.14
CA CYS A 394 -24.34 -12.80 24.87
C CYS A 394 -23.94 -13.67 26.08
N ASP A 395 -23.47 -14.88 25.81
CA ASP A 395 -22.85 -15.73 26.82
C ASP A 395 -21.42 -15.29 27.14
N ASN A 396 -20.76 -15.96 28.11
CA ASN A 396 -19.41 -15.57 28.53
C ASN A 396 -18.36 -15.77 27.43
N ALA A 397 -18.49 -16.81 26.61
CA ALA A 397 -17.54 -17.13 25.56
C ALA A 397 -17.64 -16.10 24.41
N GLU A 398 -18.86 -15.69 24.07
CA GLU A 398 -19.11 -14.65 23.08
C GLU A 398 -18.57 -13.29 23.55
N VAL A 399 -18.86 -12.93 24.82
CA VAL A 399 -18.33 -11.69 25.43
C VAL A 399 -16.81 -11.70 25.40
N GLU A 400 -16.16 -12.80 25.79
CA GLU A 400 -14.72 -12.91 25.80
C GLU A 400 -14.09 -12.65 24.42
N LYS A 401 -14.68 -13.16 23.35
CA LYS A 401 -14.16 -12.95 21.98
C LYS A 401 -14.24 -11.49 21.53
N MET A 402 -15.26 -10.75 21.98
CA MET A 402 -15.56 -9.39 21.55
C MET A 402 -15.04 -8.30 22.50
N GLN A 403 -14.48 -8.67 23.66
CA GLN A 403 -13.85 -7.71 24.58
C GLN A 403 -12.70 -6.95 23.93
N ILE A 404 -12.58 -5.66 24.26
CA ILE A 404 -11.46 -4.81 23.83
C ILE A 404 -10.25 -5.08 24.73
N LEU A 405 -10.47 -5.25 26.03
CA LEU A 405 -9.42 -5.56 27.00
C LEU A 405 -9.50 -7.04 27.40
N ARG A 406 -8.58 -7.85 26.91
CA ARG A 406 -8.53 -9.29 27.16
C ARG A 406 -7.09 -9.81 27.18
N ASP A 407 -6.82 -10.80 28.01
CA ASP A 407 -5.51 -11.51 28.11
C ASP A 407 -4.31 -10.56 28.30
N GLY A 408 -4.48 -9.48 29.07
CA GLY A 408 -3.45 -8.47 29.26
C GLY A 408 -3.13 -7.62 28.02
N LYS A 409 -4.02 -7.64 27.02
CA LYS A 409 -3.86 -6.93 25.74
C LYS A 409 -5.06 -6.02 25.43
N VAL A 410 -4.78 -4.95 24.68
CA VAL A 410 -5.78 -4.10 24.01
C VAL A 410 -5.95 -4.63 22.58
N HIS A 411 -7.15 -5.11 22.26
CA HIS A 411 -7.51 -5.65 20.94
C HIS A 411 -8.00 -4.51 20.04
N MET A 412 -7.12 -4.02 19.18
CA MET A 412 -7.36 -2.80 18.40
C MET A 412 -8.50 -2.96 17.39
N ALA A 413 -8.59 -4.10 16.73
CA ALA A 413 -9.69 -4.37 15.78
C ALA A 413 -11.07 -4.38 16.47
N ASN A 414 -11.18 -4.97 17.67
CA ASN A 414 -12.41 -4.94 18.44
C ASN A 414 -12.83 -3.49 18.79
N LEU A 415 -11.86 -2.65 19.17
CA LEU A 415 -12.10 -1.22 19.41
C LEU A 415 -12.60 -0.52 18.13
N CYS A 416 -12.04 -0.83 16.97
CA CYS A 416 -12.50 -0.28 15.68
C CYS A 416 -13.95 -0.66 15.37
N VAL A 417 -14.33 -1.93 15.57
CA VAL A 417 -15.69 -2.41 15.29
C VAL A 417 -16.70 -1.77 16.25
N VAL A 418 -16.33 -1.65 17.53
CA VAL A 418 -17.20 -1.05 18.56
C VAL A 418 -17.36 0.46 18.34
N GLY A 419 -16.27 1.18 18.04
CA GLY A 419 -16.23 2.64 17.99
C GLY A 419 -16.52 3.26 16.63
N GLY A 420 -16.75 2.47 15.57
CA GLY A 420 -17.09 2.95 14.24
C GLY A 420 -18.48 2.55 13.80
N HIS A 421 -19.06 3.27 12.85
CA HIS A 421 -20.37 2.94 12.28
C HIS A 421 -20.31 1.90 11.17
N TYR A 422 -19.13 1.71 10.54
CA TYR A 422 -18.96 0.79 9.41
C TYR A 422 -17.62 0.10 9.39
N VAL A 423 -17.62 -1.15 8.97
CA VAL A 423 -16.42 -2.00 8.77
C VAL A 423 -16.50 -2.59 7.37
N ASN A 424 -15.51 -2.31 6.54
CA ASN A 424 -15.46 -2.92 5.21
C ASN A 424 -14.22 -3.81 5.02
N GLY A 425 -14.44 -4.90 4.28
CA GLY A 425 -13.36 -5.64 3.65
C GLY A 425 -12.95 -5.00 2.32
N VAL A 426 -11.91 -5.54 1.70
CA VAL A 426 -11.24 -4.96 0.52
C VAL A 426 -11.32 -5.83 -0.75
N SER A 427 -12.05 -6.93 -0.69
CA SER A 427 -12.51 -7.77 -1.79
C SER A 427 -13.77 -8.52 -1.35
N LYS A 428 -14.53 -9.08 -2.29
CA LYS A 428 -15.74 -9.86 -1.97
C LYS A 428 -15.42 -11.03 -1.05
N LEU A 429 -14.40 -11.82 -1.40
CA LEU A 429 -13.97 -12.96 -0.60
C LEU A 429 -13.52 -12.53 0.79
N HIS A 430 -12.70 -11.49 0.89
CA HIS A 430 -12.24 -10.98 2.19
C HIS A 430 -13.40 -10.52 3.06
N SER A 431 -14.36 -9.80 2.48
CA SER A 431 -15.54 -9.33 3.21
C SER A 431 -16.41 -10.49 3.71
N GLN A 432 -16.45 -11.60 2.96
CA GLN A 432 -17.14 -12.80 3.43
C GLN A 432 -16.37 -13.48 4.58
N ILE A 433 -15.04 -13.60 4.48
CA ILE A 433 -14.19 -14.14 5.55
C ILE A 433 -14.31 -13.29 6.84
N ILE A 434 -14.37 -11.97 6.70
CA ILE A 434 -14.63 -11.07 7.85
C ILE A 434 -15.92 -11.43 8.57
N LYS A 435 -17.01 -11.71 7.84
CA LYS A 435 -18.32 -12.03 8.37
C LYS A 435 -18.40 -13.44 8.96
N ASP A 436 -17.76 -14.40 8.31
CA ASP A 436 -17.87 -15.81 8.65
C ASP A 436 -16.87 -16.24 9.73
N ASP A 437 -15.71 -15.57 9.83
CA ASP A 437 -14.62 -15.97 10.72
C ASP A 437 -14.11 -14.81 11.59
N VAL A 438 -13.44 -13.80 10.99
CA VAL A 438 -12.64 -12.82 11.73
C VAL A 438 -13.46 -12.02 12.74
N PHE A 439 -14.66 -11.57 12.35
CA PHE A 439 -15.60 -10.82 13.19
C PHE A 439 -16.98 -11.46 13.23
N HIS A 440 -17.05 -12.80 13.18
CA HIS A 440 -18.30 -13.53 13.13
C HIS A 440 -19.29 -13.13 14.26
N GLU A 441 -18.80 -13.06 15.49
CA GLU A 441 -19.65 -12.70 16.64
C GLU A 441 -20.18 -11.26 16.53
N PHE A 442 -19.34 -10.31 16.09
CA PHE A 442 -19.79 -8.93 15.84
C PHE A 442 -20.79 -8.85 14.70
N TYR A 443 -20.54 -9.57 13.59
CA TYR A 443 -21.44 -9.60 12.44
C TYR A 443 -22.82 -10.16 12.81
N ARG A 444 -22.86 -11.19 13.63
CA ARG A 444 -24.12 -11.77 14.12
C ARG A 444 -24.94 -10.75 14.92
N LEU A 445 -24.29 -9.85 15.68
CA LEU A 445 -24.96 -8.85 16.52
C LEU A 445 -25.30 -7.57 15.76
N MET A 446 -24.46 -7.16 14.81
CA MET A 446 -24.54 -5.87 14.11
C MET A 446 -24.25 -6.06 12.61
N PRO A 447 -25.05 -6.87 11.88
CA PRO A 447 -24.75 -7.20 10.48
C PRO A 447 -24.72 -5.98 9.55
N GLU A 448 -25.48 -4.92 9.89
CA GLU A 448 -25.55 -3.67 9.14
C GLU A 448 -24.23 -2.88 9.13
N LYS A 449 -23.34 -3.12 10.10
CA LYS A 449 -22.01 -2.48 10.13
C LYS A 449 -21.02 -3.05 9.11
N PHE A 450 -21.31 -4.21 8.51
CA PHE A 450 -20.29 -4.94 7.72
C PHE A 450 -20.61 -4.94 6.22
N GLY A 451 -19.66 -4.45 5.42
CA GLY A 451 -19.79 -4.41 3.97
C GLY A 451 -18.49 -4.67 3.22
N ASN A 452 -18.53 -4.38 1.93
CA ASN A 452 -17.41 -4.56 1.03
C ASN A 452 -17.19 -3.31 0.18
N VAL A 453 -15.94 -2.85 0.12
CA VAL A 453 -15.48 -1.98 -0.96
C VAL A 453 -14.25 -2.64 -1.57
N THR A 454 -14.42 -3.26 -2.72
CA THR A 454 -13.29 -3.86 -3.45
C THR A 454 -12.25 -2.78 -3.77
N ASN A 455 -11.00 -3.08 -3.52
CA ASN A 455 -9.90 -2.15 -3.78
C ASN A 455 -9.90 -1.65 -5.23
N GLY A 456 -9.31 -0.48 -5.43
CA GLY A 456 -9.10 0.12 -6.74
C GLY A 456 -7.71 0.72 -6.89
N ILE A 457 -7.31 0.96 -8.13
CA ILE A 457 -6.04 1.55 -8.51
C ILE A 457 -6.25 2.86 -9.28
N ALA A 458 -5.26 3.76 -9.25
CA ALA A 458 -5.26 4.98 -10.07
C ALA A 458 -5.04 4.60 -11.55
N SER A 459 -6.11 4.20 -12.23
CA SER A 459 -6.07 3.60 -13.58
C SER A 459 -5.40 4.50 -14.61
N ARG A 460 -5.56 5.82 -14.53
CA ARG A 460 -4.86 6.76 -15.41
C ARG A 460 -3.36 6.68 -15.27
N ARG A 461 -2.85 6.57 -14.02
CA ARG A 461 -1.41 6.41 -13.77
C ARG A 461 -0.88 5.08 -14.31
N TRP A 462 -1.59 3.98 -14.04
CA TRP A 462 -1.12 2.63 -14.36
C TRP A 462 -1.38 2.20 -15.81
N LEU A 463 -2.20 2.94 -16.56
CA LEU A 463 -2.49 2.71 -17.98
C LEU A 463 -1.95 3.86 -18.82
N MET A 464 -2.66 4.99 -18.90
CA MET A 464 -2.31 6.13 -19.74
C MET A 464 -0.87 6.62 -19.56
N GLN A 465 -0.47 6.87 -18.31
CA GLN A 465 0.86 7.44 -18.01
C GLN A 465 1.99 6.40 -18.11
N SER A 466 1.73 5.13 -17.74
CA SER A 466 2.75 4.09 -17.71
C SER A 466 2.85 3.31 -19.01
N ASN A 467 1.77 3.23 -19.81
CA ASN A 467 1.70 2.44 -21.05
C ASN A 467 1.07 3.22 -22.20
N PRO A 468 1.78 4.23 -22.73
CA PRO A 468 1.25 5.06 -23.82
C PRO A 468 0.95 4.29 -25.12
N HIS A 469 1.59 3.14 -25.34
CA HIS A 469 1.27 2.29 -26.47
C HIS A 469 -0.13 1.67 -26.34
N LEU A 470 -0.45 1.16 -25.15
CA LEU A 470 -1.76 0.58 -24.87
C LEU A 470 -2.84 1.67 -24.79
N ASP A 471 -2.54 2.84 -24.22
CA ASP A 471 -3.47 3.99 -24.21
C ASP A 471 -3.89 4.37 -25.64
N ARG A 472 -2.93 4.47 -26.57
CA ARG A 472 -3.23 4.75 -28.00
C ARG A 472 -4.09 3.65 -28.60
N TYR A 473 -3.73 2.39 -28.42
CA TYR A 473 -4.49 1.23 -28.90
C TYR A 473 -5.95 1.25 -28.44
N ILE A 474 -6.20 1.65 -27.20
CA ILE A 474 -7.55 1.77 -26.62
C ILE A 474 -8.29 2.95 -27.23
N ARG A 475 -7.66 4.14 -27.30
CA ARG A 475 -8.26 5.35 -27.88
C ARG A 475 -8.70 5.14 -29.34
N ASP A 476 -7.90 4.46 -30.13
CA ASP A 476 -8.19 4.17 -31.54
C ASP A 476 -9.44 3.29 -31.72
N ARG A 477 -9.85 2.53 -30.67
CA ARG A 477 -10.98 1.59 -30.71
C ARG A 477 -12.24 2.08 -30.02
N ILE A 478 -12.09 2.73 -28.88
CA ILE A 478 -13.25 3.13 -28.05
C ILE A 478 -13.26 4.62 -27.69
N GLY A 479 -12.31 5.41 -28.23
CA GLY A 479 -12.19 6.84 -27.91
C GLY A 479 -11.51 7.12 -26.58
N GLU A 480 -11.40 8.39 -26.19
CA GLU A 480 -10.70 8.83 -24.98
C GLU A 480 -11.59 8.95 -23.74
N GLU A 481 -12.91 8.87 -23.90
CA GLU A 481 -13.88 8.97 -22.81
C GLU A 481 -13.67 7.90 -21.71
N TYR A 482 -12.98 6.81 -22.03
CA TYR A 482 -12.64 5.80 -21.05
C TYR A 482 -11.78 6.33 -19.90
N LEU A 483 -11.05 7.43 -20.09
CA LEU A 483 -10.25 8.08 -19.04
C LEU A 483 -11.12 8.77 -17.97
N HIS A 484 -12.36 9.08 -18.29
CA HIS A 484 -13.36 9.60 -17.36
C HIS A 484 -14.27 8.50 -16.80
N ASN A 485 -14.40 7.38 -17.52
CA ASN A 485 -15.20 6.23 -17.07
C ASN A 485 -14.56 4.92 -17.55
N PHE A 486 -13.83 4.25 -16.65
CA PHE A 486 -13.12 3.01 -16.96
C PHE A 486 -14.03 1.82 -17.28
N ASP A 487 -15.33 1.86 -16.98
CA ASP A 487 -16.27 0.83 -17.38
C ASP A 487 -16.40 0.73 -18.92
N LEU A 488 -16.07 1.81 -19.64
CA LEU A 488 -16.02 1.83 -21.09
C LEU A 488 -14.96 0.90 -21.68
N LEU A 489 -13.96 0.45 -20.91
CA LEU A 489 -13.02 -0.60 -21.35
C LEU A 489 -13.74 -1.87 -21.82
N THR A 490 -14.94 -2.14 -21.30
CA THR A 490 -15.77 -3.26 -21.75
C THR A 490 -16.08 -3.22 -23.25
N GLY A 491 -16.04 -2.03 -23.89
CA GLY A 491 -16.18 -1.87 -25.35
C GLY A 491 -15.10 -2.61 -26.16
N LEU A 492 -13.93 -2.87 -25.55
CA LEU A 492 -12.88 -3.67 -26.18
C LEU A 492 -13.29 -5.13 -26.43
N ARG A 493 -14.33 -5.63 -25.76
CA ARG A 493 -14.85 -6.98 -26.00
C ARG A 493 -15.32 -7.21 -27.44
N ALA A 494 -15.69 -6.13 -28.17
CA ALA A 494 -16.05 -6.22 -29.57
C ALA A 494 -14.89 -6.67 -30.49
N TYR A 495 -13.66 -6.57 -30.03
CA TYR A 495 -12.44 -6.90 -30.75
C TYR A 495 -11.80 -8.24 -30.34
N LEU A 496 -12.43 -9.01 -29.45
CA LEU A 496 -11.91 -10.29 -29.00
C LEU A 496 -11.71 -11.35 -30.10
N ASP A 497 -12.46 -11.25 -31.16
CA ASP A 497 -12.37 -12.17 -32.30
C ASP A 497 -11.82 -11.47 -33.56
N ASP A 498 -11.36 -10.22 -33.46
CA ASP A 498 -10.69 -9.50 -34.54
C ASP A 498 -9.18 -9.79 -34.55
N GLU A 499 -8.77 -10.67 -35.45
CA GLU A 499 -7.40 -11.13 -35.57
C GLU A 499 -6.40 -9.99 -35.80
N ALA A 500 -6.78 -8.93 -36.53
CA ALA A 500 -5.89 -7.79 -36.76
C ALA A 500 -5.62 -7.04 -35.46
N SER A 501 -6.65 -6.75 -34.65
CA SER A 501 -6.52 -6.13 -33.35
C SER A 501 -5.70 -6.98 -32.36
N LEU A 502 -5.88 -8.31 -32.38
CA LEU A 502 -5.12 -9.21 -31.53
C LEU A 502 -3.63 -9.23 -31.92
N ARG A 503 -3.30 -9.23 -33.20
CA ARG A 503 -1.90 -9.15 -33.67
C ARG A 503 -1.25 -7.82 -33.30
N GLU A 504 -1.96 -6.71 -33.43
CA GLU A 504 -1.48 -5.39 -33.02
C GLU A 504 -1.23 -5.34 -31.50
N LEU A 505 -2.13 -5.91 -30.68
CA LEU A 505 -1.93 -6.03 -29.24
C LEU A 505 -0.66 -6.85 -28.92
N GLY A 506 -0.43 -7.94 -29.61
CA GLY A 506 0.78 -8.75 -29.46
C GLY A 506 2.05 -7.97 -29.76
N GLU A 507 2.05 -7.16 -30.81
CA GLU A 507 3.21 -6.36 -31.21
C GLU A 507 3.49 -5.23 -30.19
N LEU A 508 2.46 -4.51 -29.70
CA LEU A 508 2.68 -3.49 -28.66
C LEU A 508 3.19 -4.09 -27.34
N LYS A 509 2.71 -5.29 -26.96
CA LYS A 509 3.22 -6.01 -25.79
C LYS A 509 4.70 -6.39 -25.97
N ARG A 510 5.07 -6.86 -27.16
CA ARG A 510 6.46 -7.15 -27.50
C ARG A 510 7.34 -5.89 -27.42
N GLN A 511 6.85 -4.74 -27.90
CA GLN A 511 7.54 -3.46 -27.81
C GLN A 511 7.75 -3.05 -26.35
N ASN A 512 6.73 -3.15 -25.49
CA ASN A 512 6.84 -2.86 -24.06
C ASN A 512 7.89 -3.75 -23.36
N LYS A 513 7.99 -5.04 -23.73
CA LYS A 513 9.04 -5.94 -23.23
C LYS A 513 10.43 -5.52 -23.71
N ALA A 514 10.56 -5.12 -24.97
CA ALA A 514 11.83 -4.62 -25.52
C ALA A 514 12.29 -3.34 -24.83
N ASP A 515 11.37 -2.42 -24.54
CA ASP A 515 11.66 -1.18 -23.81
C ASP A 515 12.09 -1.48 -22.37
N PHE A 516 11.44 -2.40 -21.68
CA PHE A 516 11.84 -2.82 -20.34
C PHE A 516 13.18 -3.57 -20.34
N ALA A 517 13.43 -4.44 -21.31
CA ALA A 517 14.72 -5.12 -21.48
C ALA A 517 15.87 -4.11 -21.71
N ARG A 518 15.62 -3.08 -22.50
CA ARG A 518 16.58 -1.98 -22.72
C ARG A 518 16.84 -1.22 -21.42
N TYR A 519 15.80 -0.90 -20.65
CA TYR A 519 15.93 -0.28 -19.34
C TYR A 519 16.79 -1.13 -18.39
N LEU A 520 16.52 -2.44 -18.30
CA LEU A 520 17.33 -3.36 -17.46
C LEU A 520 18.78 -3.37 -17.89
N GLN A 521 19.05 -3.38 -19.20
CA GLN A 521 20.43 -3.39 -19.71
C GLN A 521 21.16 -2.09 -19.40
N THR A 522 20.51 -0.92 -19.62
CA THR A 522 21.16 0.39 -19.47
C THR A 522 21.32 0.80 -18.01
N GLU A 523 20.30 0.56 -17.16
CA GLU A 523 20.27 1.04 -15.78
C GLU A 523 20.78 0.01 -14.77
N ARG A 524 20.76 -1.28 -15.12
CA ARG A 524 21.07 -2.37 -14.20
C ARG A 524 22.14 -3.34 -14.72
N GLY A 525 22.53 -3.23 -15.97
CA GLY A 525 23.48 -4.16 -16.60
C GLY A 525 22.93 -5.58 -16.76
N ILE A 526 21.61 -5.76 -16.74
CA ILE A 526 20.94 -7.06 -16.80
C ILE A 526 20.41 -7.28 -18.22
N THR A 527 20.85 -8.36 -18.86
CA THR A 527 20.35 -8.77 -20.17
C THR A 527 19.22 -9.77 -20.02
N VAL A 528 18.10 -9.53 -20.69
CA VAL A 528 16.96 -10.44 -20.79
C VAL A 528 16.52 -10.58 -22.25
N ASN A 529 15.95 -11.73 -22.60
CA ASN A 529 15.37 -11.96 -23.92
C ASN A 529 13.92 -11.41 -23.95
N PRO A 530 13.63 -10.34 -24.70
CA PRO A 530 12.28 -9.78 -24.76
C PRO A 530 11.25 -10.70 -25.46
N ASP A 531 11.68 -11.71 -26.19
CA ASP A 531 10.81 -12.68 -26.82
C ASP A 531 10.47 -13.86 -25.89
N SER A 532 11.11 -13.95 -24.71
CA SER A 532 10.73 -14.94 -23.68
C SER A 532 9.41 -14.56 -23.02
N LEU A 533 8.72 -15.55 -22.45
CA LEU A 533 7.52 -15.32 -21.64
C LEU A 533 7.92 -14.70 -20.29
N PHE A 534 7.41 -13.52 -19.98
CA PHE A 534 7.71 -12.79 -18.74
C PHE A 534 6.69 -13.13 -17.64
N TYR A 535 7.16 -13.82 -16.60
CA TYR A 535 6.44 -14.08 -15.35
C TYR A 535 6.82 -13.01 -14.34
N VAL A 536 5.84 -12.39 -13.68
CA VAL A 536 6.07 -11.26 -12.77
C VAL A 536 5.45 -11.54 -11.40
N GLN A 537 6.31 -11.59 -10.38
CA GLN A 537 5.92 -11.69 -8.98
C GLN A 537 6.56 -10.56 -8.17
N VAL A 538 5.92 -9.39 -8.17
CA VAL A 538 6.40 -8.16 -7.52
C VAL A 538 5.47 -7.78 -6.38
N LYS A 539 5.84 -8.19 -5.19
CA LYS A 539 5.08 -7.98 -3.95
C LYS A 539 5.98 -8.18 -2.74
N ARG A 540 5.64 -7.59 -1.59
CA ARG A 540 6.36 -7.79 -0.34
C ARG A 540 6.66 -9.28 -0.14
N LEU A 541 7.89 -9.61 0.26
CA LEU A 541 8.23 -11.00 0.51
C LEU A 541 7.64 -11.45 1.84
N HIS A 542 6.78 -12.44 1.74
CA HIS A 542 6.15 -13.09 2.89
C HIS A 542 5.80 -14.52 2.51
N GLU A 543 5.92 -15.43 3.45
CA GLU A 543 5.72 -16.87 3.21
C GLU A 543 4.35 -17.20 2.62
N TYR A 544 3.26 -16.54 3.07
CA TYR A 544 1.92 -16.77 2.54
C TYR A 544 1.76 -16.41 1.06
N LYS A 545 2.60 -15.51 0.52
CA LYS A 545 2.62 -15.12 -0.90
C LYS A 545 3.35 -16.14 -1.78
N ARG A 546 3.99 -17.11 -1.16
CA ARG A 546 4.59 -18.30 -1.74
C ARG A 546 5.60 -18.06 -2.87
N GLN A 547 6.45 -17.00 -2.78
CA GLN A 547 7.54 -16.79 -3.74
C GLN A 547 8.45 -18.01 -3.85
N HIS A 548 8.60 -18.78 -2.78
CA HIS A 548 9.33 -20.06 -2.78
C HIS A 548 8.66 -21.14 -3.63
N LEU A 549 7.33 -21.17 -3.77
CA LEU A 549 6.64 -22.09 -4.68
C LEU A 549 7.00 -21.78 -6.14
N ASN A 550 7.03 -20.50 -6.53
CA ASN A 550 7.50 -20.08 -7.84
C ASN A 550 8.97 -20.49 -8.06
N ALA A 551 9.83 -20.25 -7.07
CA ALA A 551 11.25 -20.62 -7.17
C ALA A 551 11.46 -22.14 -7.28
N LEU A 552 10.63 -22.97 -6.64
CA LEU A 552 10.64 -24.43 -6.83
C LEU A 552 10.28 -24.85 -8.27
N GLN A 553 9.32 -24.16 -8.89
CA GLN A 553 8.98 -24.41 -10.30
C GLN A 553 10.14 -24.04 -11.22
N ILE A 554 10.83 -22.94 -10.94
CA ILE A 554 12.02 -22.56 -11.71
C ILE A 554 13.13 -23.59 -11.53
N LEU A 555 13.32 -24.11 -10.33
CA LEU A 555 14.28 -25.20 -10.08
C LEU A 555 13.90 -26.46 -10.86
N LYS A 556 12.60 -26.82 -10.94
CA LYS A 556 12.11 -27.92 -11.78
C LYS A 556 12.54 -27.71 -13.24
N HIS A 557 12.27 -26.54 -13.80
CA HIS A 557 12.67 -26.22 -15.17
C HIS A 557 14.17 -26.33 -15.40
N TYR A 558 14.97 -25.84 -14.44
CA TYR A 558 16.42 -25.99 -14.51
C TYR A 558 16.85 -27.46 -14.55
N LEU A 559 16.30 -28.31 -13.68
CA LEU A 559 16.61 -29.73 -13.65
C LEU A 559 16.13 -30.49 -14.90
N ASP A 560 15.01 -30.07 -15.49
CA ASP A 560 14.51 -30.63 -16.75
C ASP A 560 15.46 -30.31 -17.91
N ILE A 561 15.97 -29.07 -17.99
CA ILE A 561 17.01 -28.67 -18.96
C ILE A 561 18.29 -29.50 -18.73
N LYS A 562 18.71 -29.70 -17.47
CA LYS A 562 19.91 -30.50 -17.15
C LYS A 562 19.75 -31.96 -17.52
N ALA A 563 18.55 -32.53 -17.38
CA ALA A 563 18.29 -33.93 -17.75
C ALA A 563 18.35 -34.15 -19.27
N ASN A 564 17.95 -33.14 -20.07
CA ASN A 564 18.03 -33.20 -21.53
C ASN A 564 18.28 -31.80 -22.13
N PRO A 565 19.56 -31.34 -22.19
CA PRO A 565 19.91 -29.98 -22.63
C PRO A 565 19.52 -29.67 -24.09
N ASP A 566 19.33 -30.66 -24.92
CA ASP A 566 18.98 -30.51 -26.34
C ASP A 566 17.47 -30.60 -26.59
N ALA A 567 16.65 -30.94 -25.58
CA ALA A 567 15.21 -30.88 -25.69
C ALA A 567 14.71 -29.42 -25.95
N GLU A 568 13.61 -29.32 -26.69
CA GLU A 568 12.92 -28.04 -26.85
C GLU A 568 12.46 -27.55 -25.49
N PHE A 569 12.87 -26.32 -25.12
CA PHE A 569 12.42 -25.63 -23.95
C PHE A 569 11.97 -24.22 -24.34
N LYS A 570 10.72 -23.88 -24.02
CA LYS A 570 10.11 -22.58 -24.31
C LYS A 570 10.73 -21.51 -23.40
N PRO A 571 11.36 -20.45 -23.93
CA PRO A 571 12.09 -19.48 -23.13
C PRO A 571 11.23 -18.77 -22.09
N ARG A 572 11.68 -18.68 -20.83
CA ARG A 572 10.98 -18.06 -19.71
C ARG A 572 11.89 -17.13 -18.92
N THR A 573 11.35 -15.96 -18.56
CA THR A 573 12.02 -15.00 -17.68
C THR A 573 11.13 -14.72 -16.47
N TYR A 574 11.63 -15.04 -15.28
CA TYR A 574 10.93 -14.81 -14.02
C TYR A 574 11.47 -13.55 -13.34
N LEU A 575 10.58 -12.59 -13.12
CA LEU A 575 10.90 -11.27 -12.60
C LEU A 575 10.35 -11.15 -11.16
N PHE A 576 11.27 -11.11 -10.19
CA PHE A 576 10.94 -10.92 -8.78
C PHE A 576 11.25 -9.49 -8.35
N GLY A 577 10.43 -8.91 -7.49
CA GLY A 577 10.68 -7.64 -6.83
C GLY A 577 10.03 -7.65 -5.46
N ALA A 578 10.86 -7.74 -4.41
CA ALA A 578 10.34 -7.90 -3.06
C ALA A 578 11.32 -7.40 -2.01
N LYS A 579 10.80 -6.75 -0.96
CA LYS A 579 11.53 -6.47 0.28
C LYS A 579 11.01 -7.40 1.38
N ALA A 580 11.90 -8.03 2.14
CA ALA A 580 11.57 -8.76 3.36
C ALA A 580 11.64 -7.81 4.57
N ALA A 581 10.75 -7.97 5.55
CA ALA A 581 10.89 -7.24 6.81
C ALA A 581 12.25 -7.55 7.48
N PRO A 582 12.95 -6.57 8.07
CA PRO A 582 14.30 -6.77 8.60
C PRO A 582 14.45 -7.91 9.59
N GLY A 583 13.43 -8.15 10.42
CA GLY A 583 13.38 -9.24 11.41
C GLY A 583 12.78 -10.55 10.92
N TYR A 584 12.48 -10.71 9.62
CA TYR A 584 11.85 -11.91 9.08
C TYR A 584 12.88 -12.81 8.38
N ASP A 585 13.56 -13.62 9.16
CA ASP A 585 14.67 -14.47 8.69
C ASP A 585 14.32 -15.40 7.54
N LEU A 586 13.18 -16.11 7.62
CA LEU A 586 12.75 -17.02 6.55
C LEU A 586 12.53 -16.28 5.23
N ALA A 587 11.91 -15.11 5.27
CA ALA A 587 11.71 -14.29 4.08
C ALA A 587 13.05 -13.88 3.44
N LYS A 588 14.03 -13.51 4.26
CA LYS A 588 15.41 -13.21 3.78
C LYS A 588 16.09 -14.44 3.16
N LYS A 589 15.87 -15.63 3.73
CA LYS A 589 16.38 -16.88 3.19
C LYS A 589 15.75 -17.24 1.84
N ILE A 590 14.46 -16.96 1.66
CA ILE A 590 13.79 -17.11 0.36
C ILE A 590 14.40 -16.19 -0.68
N ILE A 591 14.69 -14.91 -0.35
CA ILE A 591 15.41 -13.99 -1.24
C ILE A 591 16.76 -14.59 -1.65
N ARG A 592 17.50 -15.09 -0.67
CA ARG A 592 18.80 -15.70 -0.92
C ARG A 592 18.68 -16.92 -1.84
N PHE A 593 17.71 -17.80 -1.61
CA PHE A 593 17.45 -18.98 -2.44
C PHE A 593 17.16 -18.58 -3.90
N ILE A 594 16.30 -17.58 -4.14
CA ILE A 594 15.97 -17.10 -5.49
C ILE A 594 17.22 -16.58 -6.20
N ASN A 595 18.07 -15.83 -5.50
CA ASN A 595 19.29 -15.28 -6.09
C ASN A 595 20.37 -16.34 -6.33
N ASP A 596 20.55 -17.31 -5.41
CA ASP A 596 21.49 -18.41 -5.59
C ASP A 596 21.07 -19.31 -6.77
N LEU A 597 19.75 -19.58 -6.90
CA LEU A 597 19.20 -20.30 -8.06
C LEU A 597 19.43 -19.52 -9.36
N GLY A 598 19.21 -18.20 -9.35
CA GLY A 598 19.46 -17.36 -10.52
C GLY A 598 20.93 -17.36 -10.94
N ALA A 599 21.85 -17.28 -9.98
CA ALA A 599 23.29 -17.35 -10.25
C ALA A 599 23.70 -18.72 -10.81
N MET A 600 23.14 -19.81 -10.30
CA MET A 600 23.36 -21.16 -10.80
C MET A 600 22.88 -21.32 -12.24
N ILE A 601 21.68 -20.83 -12.56
CA ILE A 601 21.09 -20.83 -13.91
C ILE A 601 21.97 -20.02 -14.88
N ASP A 602 22.41 -18.84 -14.49
CA ASP A 602 23.21 -17.95 -15.33
C ASP A 602 24.62 -18.51 -15.63
N ALA A 603 25.18 -19.28 -14.70
CA ALA A 603 26.50 -19.89 -14.85
C ALA A 603 26.49 -21.17 -15.69
N ASP A 604 25.33 -21.79 -15.94
CA ASP A 604 25.22 -23.07 -16.59
C ASP A 604 25.06 -22.97 -18.12
N PRO A 605 26.04 -23.43 -18.91
CA PRO A 605 26.01 -23.35 -20.37
C PRO A 605 24.88 -24.19 -21.00
N ASP A 606 24.37 -25.21 -20.33
CA ASP A 606 23.26 -26.04 -20.84
C ASP A 606 21.95 -25.27 -20.91
N VAL A 607 21.80 -24.22 -20.09
CA VAL A 607 20.59 -23.39 -20.06
C VAL A 607 20.46 -22.55 -21.35
N ARG A 608 21.57 -22.09 -21.94
CA ARG A 608 21.60 -21.34 -23.24
C ARG A 608 20.70 -20.10 -23.23
N GLY A 609 20.49 -19.46 -22.08
CA GLY A 609 19.62 -18.28 -21.91
C GLY A 609 18.12 -18.53 -22.06
N ARG A 610 17.68 -19.81 -22.11
CA ARG A 610 16.25 -20.18 -22.23
C ARG A 610 15.46 -20.00 -20.92
N LEU A 611 16.15 -20.03 -19.79
CA LEU A 611 15.59 -19.81 -18.46
C LEU A 611 16.37 -18.68 -17.77
N LYS A 612 15.67 -17.70 -17.20
CA LYS A 612 16.29 -16.56 -16.54
C LYS A 612 15.52 -16.15 -15.30
N ILE A 613 16.24 -15.85 -14.22
CA ILE A 613 15.69 -15.15 -13.04
C ILE A 613 16.26 -13.73 -13.03
N VAL A 614 15.40 -12.75 -12.80
CA VAL A 614 15.78 -11.36 -12.54
C VAL A 614 15.20 -10.96 -11.20
N TYR A 615 16.03 -10.68 -10.22
CA TYR A 615 15.61 -10.09 -8.97
C TYR A 615 15.81 -8.56 -9.04
N LEU A 616 14.68 -7.83 -9.04
CA LEU A 616 14.66 -6.37 -9.15
C LEU A 616 14.96 -5.76 -7.78
N GLU A 617 16.26 -5.52 -7.52
CA GLU A 617 16.74 -4.84 -6.33
C GLU A 617 16.10 -3.45 -6.20
N GLU A 618 15.66 -3.09 -5.01
CA GLU A 618 15.02 -1.80 -4.72
C GLU A 618 13.76 -1.55 -5.57
N TYR A 619 12.91 -2.56 -5.73
CA TYR A 619 11.63 -2.41 -6.41
C TYR A 619 10.77 -1.32 -5.75
N ASN A 620 10.32 -0.35 -6.55
CA ASN A 620 9.56 0.83 -6.14
C ASN A 620 8.49 1.20 -7.18
N VAL A 621 7.75 2.30 -6.95
CA VAL A 621 6.68 2.74 -7.86
C VAL A 621 7.20 3.05 -9.25
N SER A 622 8.32 3.77 -9.36
CA SER A 622 8.90 4.13 -10.67
C SER A 622 9.30 2.91 -11.50
N MET A 623 9.87 1.88 -10.87
CA MET A 623 10.19 0.61 -11.53
C MET A 623 8.92 -0.16 -11.92
N SER A 624 7.92 -0.13 -11.04
CA SER A 624 6.61 -0.73 -11.28
C SER A 624 5.92 -0.17 -12.52
N GLU A 625 5.96 1.14 -12.73
CA GLU A 625 5.39 1.81 -13.91
C GLU A 625 6.04 1.36 -15.22
N ARG A 626 7.30 0.93 -15.19
CA ARG A 626 8.01 0.38 -16.36
C ARG A 626 7.76 -1.10 -16.57
N LEU A 627 7.62 -1.85 -15.46
CA LEU A 627 7.46 -3.31 -15.49
C LEU A 627 6.04 -3.73 -15.86
N MET A 628 5.00 -3.06 -15.36
CA MET A 628 3.61 -3.47 -15.57
C MET A 628 3.25 -3.60 -17.06
N PRO A 629 3.63 -2.65 -17.96
CA PRO A 629 3.40 -2.79 -19.40
C PRO A 629 4.07 -3.99 -20.05
N ALA A 630 5.23 -4.41 -19.54
CA ALA A 630 6.03 -5.51 -20.07
C ALA A 630 5.60 -6.90 -19.56
N SER A 631 4.67 -6.97 -18.62
CA SER A 631 4.28 -8.21 -17.95
C SER A 631 3.35 -9.05 -18.82
N GLU A 632 3.56 -10.38 -18.87
CA GLU A 632 2.69 -11.33 -19.56
C GLU A 632 1.92 -12.24 -18.61
N VAL A 633 2.60 -12.78 -17.58
CA VAL A 633 1.99 -13.61 -16.54
C VAL A 633 2.08 -12.90 -15.20
N SER A 634 0.92 -12.73 -14.56
CA SER A 634 0.76 -12.14 -13.23
C SER A 634 0.71 -13.25 -12.18
N GLU A 635 1.79 -13.42 -11.41
CA GLU A 635 1.93 -14.44 -10.37
C GLU A 635 1.21 -14.03 -9.08
N GLN A 636 0.02 -14.60 -8.85
CA GLN A 636 -0.86 -14.31 -7.72
C GLN A 636 -1.18 -15.60 -6.94
N ILE A 637 -0.13 -16.19 -6.40
CA ILE A 637 -0.08 -17.59 -5.95
C ILE A 637 -0.14 -17.77 -4.43
N SER A 638 -0.70 -16.82 -3.68
CA SER A 638 -0.96 -16.96 -2.24
C SER A 638 -1.78 -18.21 -1.94
N LEU A 639 -1.65 -18.77 -0.72
CA LEU A 639 -2.56 -19.81 -0.30
C LEU A 639 -3.98 -19.24 -0.22
N ALA A 640 -4.96 -19.96 -0.78
CA ALA A 640 -6.36 -19.50 -0.79
C ALA A 640 -6.85 -19.15 0.63
N GLY A 641 -7.48 -17.97 0.78
CA GLY A 641 -7.93 -17.45 2.06
C GLY A 641 -6.85 -16.73 2.87
N THR A 642 -5.74 -16.29 2.27
CA THR A 642 -4.67 -15.57 2.98
C THR A 642 -4.38 -14.16 2.45
N GLU A 643 -4.66 -13.87 1.19
CA GLU A 643 -4.53 -12.52 0.62
C GLU A 643 -5.88 -11.78 0.68
N ALA A 644 -5.98 -10.68 1.40
CA ALA A 644 -7.24 -9.95 1.53
C ALA A 644 -7.75 -9.42 0.17
N SER A 645 -6.88 -8.91 -0.68
CA SER A 645 -7.27 -8.40 -2.00
C SER A 645 -6.12 -8.53 -3.00
N GLY A 646 -4.97 -7.90 -2.71
CA GLY A 646 -3.98 -7.54 -3.71
C GLY A 646 -4.41 -6.32 -4.52
N THR A 647 -3.44 -5.56 -5.03
CA THR A 647 -3.64 -4.48 -6.00
C THR A 647 -2.67 -4.58 -7.17
N GLY A 648 -1.59 -5.35 -7.00
CA GLY A 648 -0.67 -5.69 -8.10
C GLY A 648 -1.35 -6.46 -9.22
N ASN A 649 -2.22 -7.41 -8.87
CA ASN A 649 -3.05 -8.17 -9.81
C ASN A 649 -3.91 -7.26 -10.70
N MET A 650 -4.51 -6.19 -10.14
CA MET A 650 -5.34 -5.23 -10.86
C MET A 650 -4.52 -4.43 -11.89
N LYS A 651 -3.32 -3.96 -11.51
CA LYS A 651 -2.41 -3.22 -12.39
C LYS A 651 -1.91 -4.09 -13.54
N LEU A 652 -1.54 -5.33 -13.24
CA LEU A 652 -1.09 -6.32 -14.21
C LEU A 652 -2.23 -6.69 -15.18
N MET A 653 -3.43 -6.96 -14.67
CA MET A 653 -4.63 -7.20 -15.47
C MET A 653 -4.92 -6.04 -16.42
N GLN A 654 -4.90 -4.80 -15.93
CA GLN A 654 -5.16 -3.59 -16.73
C GLN A 654 -4.14 -3.40 -17.87
N ASN A 655 -2.93 -3.94 -17.71
CA ASN A 655 -1.87 -3.95 -18.72
C ASN A 655 -1.84 -5.24 -19.56
N GLY A 656 -2.89 -6.07 -19.47
CA GLY A 656 -3.07 -7.26 -20.28
C GLY A 656 -2.23 -8.47 -19.85
N ALA A 657 -1.69 -8.48 -18.64
CA ALA A 657 -1.09 -9.68 -18.09
C ALA A 657 -2.17 -10.66 -17.65
N ILE A 658 -1.94 -11.95 -17.89
CA ILE A 658 -2.87 -13.02 -17.52
C ILE A 658 -2.51 -13.49 -16.11
N THR A 659 -3.48 -13.51 -15.21
CA THR A 659 -3.29 -13.99 -13.85
C THR A 659 -3.10 -15.51 -13.85
N LEU A 660 -1.96 -15.96 -13.31
CA LEU A 660 -1.71 -17.31 -12.85
C LEU A 660 -1.80 -17.28 -11.33
N GLY A 661 -2.84 -17.88 -10.77
CA GLY A 661 -3.09 -17.68 -9.35
C GLY A 661 -4.09 -18.65 -8.74
N THR A 662 -4.30 -18.49 -7.46
CA THR A 662 -5.32 -19.20 -6.67
C THR A 662 -6.61 -18.37 -6.63
N MET A 663 -7.73 -19.00 -6.24
CA MET A 663 -9.00 -18.32 -5.97
C MET A 663 -8.93 -17.62 -4.61
N ASP A 664 -8.15 -16.54 -4.54
CA ASP A 664 -7.86 -15.77 -3.33
C ASP A 664 -7.93 -14.26 -3.59
N GLY A 665 -8.33 -13.49 -2.60
CA GLY A 665 -8.42 -12.04 -2.69
C GLY A 665 -9.23 -11.57 -3.90
N ALA A 666 -8.74 -10.54 -4.59
CA ALA A 666 -9.37 -9.99 -5.79
C ALA A 666 -9.21 -10.88 -7.03
N ASN A 667 -8.44 -11.98 -6.99
CA ASN A 667 -8.41 -12.92 -8.12
C ASN A 667 -9.79 -13.53 -8.40
N VAL A 668 -10.63 -13.66 -7.38
CA VAL A 668 -12.02 -14.12 -7.53
C VAL A 668 -12.80 -13.17 -8.43
N GLU A 669 -12.71 -11.88 -8.16
CA GLU A 669 -13.40 -10.85 -8.96
C GLU A 669 -12.76 -10.68 -10.34
N ILE A 670 -11.44 -10.87 -10.49
CA ILE A 670 -10.78 -10.94 -11.79
C ILE A 670 -11.38 -12.09 -12.62
N ALA A 671 -11.48 -13.29 -12.03
CA ALA A 671 -12.06 -14.45 -12.71
C ALA A 671 -13.52 -14.22 -13.11
N GLU A 672 -14.32 -13.55 -12.28
CA GLU A 672 -15.70 -13.15 -12.61
C GLU A 672 -15.75 -12.19 -13.82
N GLN A 673 -14.79 -11.26 -13.92
CA GLN A 673 -14.78 -10.28 -15.01
C GLN A 673 -14.31 -10.85 -16.34
N VAL A 674 -13.36 -11.76 -16.33
CA VAL A 674 -12.73 -12.25 -17.56
C VAL A 674 -13.28 -13.59 -18.04
N GLY A 675 -13.92 -14.34 -17.17
CA GLY A 675 -14.33 -15.73 -17.42
C GLY A 675 -13.19 -16.74 -17.18
N PRO A 676 -13.54 -17.98 -16.82
CA PRO A 676 -12.56 -19.01 -16.45
C PRO A 676 -11.58 -19.38 -17.56
N GLU A 677 -11.96 -19.13 -18.82
CA GLU A 677 -11.11 -19.40 -19.98
C GLU A 677 -10.03 -18.34 -20.21
N ASN A 678 -10.07 -17.19 -19.53
CA ASN A 678 -9.12 -16.08 -19.72
C ASN A 678 -8.24 -15.81 -18.49
N ILE A 679 -8.16 -16.77 -17.57
CA ILE A 679 -7.34 -16.78 -16.34
C ILE A 679 -6.79 -18.19 -16.14
N LEU A 680 -5.66 -18.32 -15.46
CA LEU A 680 -5.01 -19.61 -15.14
C LEU A 680 -5.11 -19.86 -13.64
N ILE A 681 -6.09 -20.65 -13.23
CA ILE A 681 -6.34 -20.97 -11.82
C ILE A 681 -5.76 -22.33 -11.46
N PHE A 682 -5.16 -22.43 -10.28
CA PHE A 682 -4.64 -23.65 -9.69
C PHE A 682 -4.86 -23.72 -8.18
N GLY A 683 -4.54 -24.84 -7.59
CA GLY A 683 -4.48 -25.04 -6.15
C GLY A 683 -5.82 -25.24 -5.48
N MET A 684 -5.77 -25.40 -4.17
CA MET A 684 -6.94 -25.62 -3.32
C MET A 684 -7.79 -24.36 -3.20
N SER A 685 -9.10 -24.54 -3.09
CA SER A 685 -10.04 -23.49 -2.68
C SER A 685 -9.94 -23.21 -1.17
N THR A 686 -10.49 -22.07 -0.70
CA THR A 686 -10.50 -21.71 0.73
C THR A 686 -11.14 -22.81 1.59
N PRO A 687 -12.31 -23.41 1.24
CA PRO A 687 -12.87 -24.52 2.00
C PRO A 687 -11.96 -25.76 2.08
N GLU A 688 -11.28 -26.11 0.98
CA GLU A 688 -10.35 -27.24 0.94
C GLU A 688 -9.12 -27.01 1.82
N VAL A 689 -8.61 -25.76 1.86
CA VAL A 689 -7.52 -25.36 2.76
C VAL A 689 -7.95 -25.53 4.22
N GLU A 690 -9.13 -25.05 4.58
CA GLU A 690 -9.65 -25.17 5.94
C GLU A 690 -9.90 -26.62 6.34
N GLU A 691 -10.45 -27.43 5.44
CA GLU A 691 -10.61 -28.87 5.69
C GLU A 691 -9.26 -29.56 5.90
N MET A 692 -8.25 -29.19 5.11
CA MET A 692 -6.90 -29.75 5.25
C MET A 692 -6.25 -29.34 6.57
N LYS A 693 -6.41 -28.10 7.03
CA LYS A 693 -5.97 -27.66 8.36
C LYS A 693 -6.64 -28.44 9.48
N GLN A 694 -7.96 -28.60 9.40
CA GLN A 694 -8.73 -29.35 10.41
C GLN A 694 -8.33 -30.82 10.51
N ARG A 695 -7.99 -31.44 9.39
CA ARG A 695 -7.47 -32.84 9.34
C ARG A 695 -6.03 -32.96 9.82
N GLY A 696 -5.31 -31.84 10.02
CA GLY A 696 -3.91 -31.82 10.41
C GLY A 696 -2.98 -32.05 9.21
N TYR A 697 -2.72 -30.97 8.42
CA TYR A 697 -1.79 -31.00 7.30
C TYR A 697 -0.40 -31.48 7.71
N ARG A 698 0.17 -32.40 6.95
CA ARG A 698 1.53 -32.88 7.12
C ARG A 698 2.29 -32.76 5.81
N PRO A 699 3.34 -31.91 5.73
CA PRO A 699 4.13 -31.75 4.51
C PRO A 699 4.66 -33.04 3.94
N ALA A 700 5.09 -33.96 4.79
CA ALA A 700 5.62 -35.29 4.40
C ALA A 700 4.65 -36.10 3.53
N ASP A 701 3.33 -35.98 3.79
CA ASP A 701 2.32 -36.71 3.03
C ASP A 701 2.14 -36.09 1.62
N ALA A 702 2.24 -34.74 1.48
CA ALA A 702 2.21 -34.06 0.20
C ALA A 702 3.46 -34.40 -0.62
N ILE A 703 4.64 -34.30 -0.02
CA ILE A 703 5.91 -34.63 -0.66
C ILE A 703 5.96 -36.07 -1.13
N ALA A 704 5.47 -37.04 -0.31
CA ALA A 704 5.46 -38.45 -0.68
C ALA A 704 4.59 -38.77 -1.91
N ARG A 705 3.60 -37.90 -2.23
CA ARG A 705 2.72 -38.05 -3.41
C ARG A 705 3.30 -37.44 -4.69
N SER A 706 4.31 -36.60 -4.59
CA SER A 706 4.93 -35.90 -5.71
C SER A 706 6.36 -36.39 -5.94
N GLY A 707 6.56 -37.13 -7.01
CA GLY A 707 7.90 -37.57 -7.43
C GLY A 707 8.78 -36.39 -7.82
N GLU A 708 8.17 -35.30 -8.36
CA GLU A 708 8.89 -34.07 -8.69
C GLU A 708 9.39 -33.36 -7.43
N LEU A 709 8.55 -33.16 -6.42
CA LEU A 709 9.02 -32.55 -5.17
C LEU A 709 10.13 -33.37 -4.51
N GLN A 710 10.04 -34.69 -4.55
CA GLN A 710 11.12 -35.58 -4.03
C GLN A 710 12.43 -35.33 -4.78
N ARG A 711 12.39 -35.30 -6.12
CA ARG A 711 13.54 -34.98 -6.99
C ARG A 711 14.14 -33.60 -6.67
N LEU A 712 13.29 -32.58 -6.50
CA LEU A 712 13.74 -31.23 -6.16
C LEU A 712 14.41 -31.17 -4.78
N LEU A 713 13.80 -31.77 -3.78
CA LEU A 713 14.33 -31.80 -2.42
C LEU A 713 15.64 -32.60 -2.34
N GLU A 714 15.74 -33.76 -3.03
CA GLU A 714 16.98 -34.51 -3.14
C GLU A 714 18.11 -33.67 -3.77
N PHE A 715 17.80 -32.88 -4.80
CA PHE A 715 18.77 -31.96 -5.38
C PHE A 715 19.17 -30.85 -4.39
N MET A 716 18.22 -30.25 -3.70
CA MET A 716 18.45 -29.16 -2.75
C MET A 716 19.26 -29.61 -1.53
N GLU A 717 19.17 -30.86 -1.15
CA GLU A 717 19.84 -31.46 0.02
C GLU A 717 21.21 -32.06 -0.31
N ARG A 718 21.73 -31.92 -1.53
CA ARG A 718 23.08 -32.38 -1.90
C ARG A 718 24.13 -31.62 -1.10
N GLN A 719 25.24 -32.26 -0.85
CA GLN A 719 26.37 -31.71 -0.11
C GLN A 719 27.00 -30.49 -0.80
N ASP A 720 26.91 -30.41 -2.12
CA ASP A 720 27.41 -29.33 -2.96
C ASP A 720 26.39 -28.19 -3.24
N SER A 721 25.17 -28.37 -2.76
CA SER A 721 24.12 -27.33 -2.91
C SER A 721 24.36 -26.15 -1.97
N PRO A 722 23.97 -24.91 -2.36
CA PRO A 722 24.02 -23.75 -1.49
C PRO A 722 23.25 -23.95 -0.17
N GLU A 723 23.70 -23.33 0.91
CA GLU A 723 23.06 -23.41 2.22
C GLU A 723 21.57 -22.99 2.17
N SER A 724 21.23 -21.98 1.35
CA SER A 724 19.87 -21.51 1.16
C SER A 724 18.92 -22.60 0.64
N PHE A 725 19.41 -23.50 -0.20
CA PHE A 725 18.65 -24.63 -0.74
C PHE A 725 18.31 -25.63 0.37
N TRP A 726 19.31 -26.03 1.12
CA TRP A 726 19.13 -26.97 2.24
C TRP A 726 18.17 -26.41 3.30
N MET A 727 18.30 -25.12 3.63
CA MET A 727 17.44 -24.47 4.61
C MET A 727 15.98 -24.47 4.17
N LEU A 728 15.71 -24.16 2.89
CA LEU A 728 14.35 -24.16 2.35
C LEU A 728 13.79 -25.59 2.24
N ALA A 729 14.60 -26.57 1.83
CA ALA A 729 14.20 -27.98 1.79
C ALA A 729 13.78 -28.48 3.18
N ASN A 730 14.56 -28.16 4.21
CA ASN A 730 14.22 -28.51 5.59
C ASN A 730 12.92 -27.83 6.04
N HIS A 731 12.71 -26.55 5.70
CA HIS A 731 11.47 -25.85 6.02
C HIS A 731 10.26 -26.51 5.36
N LEU A 732 10.35 -26.86 4.07
CA LEU A 732 9.29 -27.56 3.35
C LEU A 732 8.97 -28.92 3.93
N ARG A 733 9.98 -29.67 4.42
CA ARG A 733 9.76 -30.99 5.04
C ARG A 733 9.11 -30.93 6.41
N THR A 734 9.40 -29.86 7.18
CA THR A 734 9.08 -29.84 8.61
C THR A 734 7.96 -28.87 8.99
N VAL A 735 7.75 -27.79 8.23
CA VAL A 735 6.83 -26.70 8.55
C VAL A 735 5.79 -26.52 7.47
N ASP A 736 6.17 -26.04 6.28
CA ASP A 736 5.30 -25.74 5.13
C ASP A 736 3.90 -25.19 5.51
N GLN A 737 3.88 -24.19 6.37
CA GLN A 737 2.66 -23.63 6.97
C GLN A 737 1.63 -23.21 5.92
N TYR A 738 2.09 -22.78 4.74
CA TYR A 738 1.25 -22.29 3.65
C TYR A 738 1.10 -23.31 2.50
N MET A 739 1.29 -24.59 2.80
CA MET A 739 0.93 -25.73 1.95
C MET A 739 1.48 -25.65 0.52
N ALA A 740 2.70 -25.14 0.37
CA ALA A 740 3.34 -25.02 -0.94
C ALA A 740 3.52 -26.40 -1.59
N ALA A 741 3.88 -27.43 -0.79
CA ALA A 741 4.02 -28.79 -1.26
C ALA A 741 2.70 -29.41 -1.75
N ALA A 742 1.57 -29.05 -1.13
CA ALA A 742 0.26 -29.56 -1.52
C ALA A 742 -0.21 -29.02 -2.87
N ASP A 743 0.10 -27.75 -3.18
CA ASP A 743 -0.33 -27.10 -4.43
C ASP A 743 0.70 -27.21 -5.57
N PHE A 744 1.90 -27.75 -5.34
CA PHE A 744 3.01 -27.71 -6.29
C PHE A 744 2.66 -28.34 -7.66
N GLU A 745 2.06 -29.52 -7.70
CA GLU A 745 1.75 -30.20 -8.96
C GLU A 745 0.73 -29.43 -9.79
N SER A 746 -0.30 -28.87 -9.14
CA SER A 746 -1.31 -28.06 -9.84
C SER A 746 -0.74 -26.73 -10.33
N TYR A 747 0.17 -26.12 -9.58
CA TYR A 747 0.89 -24.91 -9.99
C TYR A 747 1.80 -25.20 -11.19
N SER A 748 2.57 -26.28 -11.13
CA SER A 748 3.45 -26.72 -12.23
C SER A 748 2.67 -26.93 -13.53
N ALA A 749 1.52 -27.57 -13.46
CA ALA A 749 0.66 -27.78 -14.62
C ALA A 749 0.11 -26.46 -15.19
N ALA A 750 -0.24 -25.50 -14.33
CA ALA A 750 -0.72 -24.18 -14.75
C ALA A 750 0.38 -23.33 -15.42
N ASP A 751 1.61 -23.39 -14.90
CA ASP A 751 2.78 -22.73 -15.47
C ASP A 751 3.13 -23.29 -16.86
N ASP A 752 3.13 -24.62 -17.03
CA ASP A 752 3.36 -25.27 -18.31
C ASP A 752 2.27 -24.91 -19.32
N ARG A 753 1.01 -24.85 -18.89
CA ARG A 753 -0.13 -24.41 -19.75
C ARG A 753 0.04 -22.96 -20.19
N ALA A 754 0.53 -22.05 -19.34
CA ALA A 754 0.80 -20.66 -19.71
C ALA A 754 1.79 -20.59 -20.88
N ALA A 755 2.93 -21.31 -20.75
CA ALA A 755 3.93 -21.33 -21.80
C ALA A 755 3.43 -22.00 -23.09
N GLU A 756 2.62 -23.05 -22.97
CA GLU A 756 2.01 -23.71 -24.13
C GLU A 756 1.08 -22.78 -24.90
N LEU A 757 0.19 -22.08 -24.21
CA LEU A 757 -0.70 -21.10 -24.83
C LEU A 757 0.08 -19.96 -25.50
N TYR A 758 1.05 -19.39 -24.81
CA TYR A 758 1.83 -18.26 -25.30
C TYR A 758 2.58 -18.58 -26.60
N TYR A 759 3.23 -19.75 -26.68
CA TYR A 759 4.08 -20.12 -27.82
C TYR A 759 3.33 -20.85 -28.93
N ASN A 760 2.34 -21.66 -28.59
CA ASN A 760 1.67 -22.50 -29.58
C ASN A 760 0.35 -21.91 -30.10
N ASP A 761 -0.28 -21.00 -29.31
CA ASP A 761 -1.53 -20.34 -29.71
C ASP A 761 -1.50 -18.83 -29.36
N PRO A 762 -0.63 -18.05 -30.02
CA PRO A 762 -0.46 -16.63 -29.71
C PRO A 762 -1.71 -15.79 -29.89
N LEU A 763 -2.62 -16.14 -30.83
CA LEU A 763 -3.89 -15.42 -31.00
C LEU A 763 -4.80 -15.65 -29.79
N ARG A 764 -4.87 -16.88 -29.29
CA ARG A 764 -5.61 -17.21 -28.08
C ARG A 764 -5.03 -16.45 -26.87
N TRP A 765 -3.70 -16.39 -26.75
CA TRP A 765 -3.04 -15.61 -25.70
C TRP A 765 -3.42 -14.13 -25.73
N GLN A 766 -3.38 -13.50 -26.91
CA GLN A 766 -3.75 -12.10 -27.07
C GLN A 766 -5.25 -11.86 -26.83
N ARG A 767 -6.11 -12.81 -27.19
CA ARG A 767 -7.53 -12.76 -26.84
C ARG A 767 -7.74 -12.77 -25.32
N MET A 768 -7.02 -13.63 -24.59
CA MET A 768 -7.03 -13.64 -23.11
C MET A 768 -6.53 -12.30 -22.55
N SER A 769 -5.43 -11.77 -23.08
CA SER A 769 -4.87 -10.46 -22.70
C SER A 769 -5.89 -9.33 -22.90
N LEU A 770 -6.54 -9.26 -24.07
CA LEU A 770 -7.55 -8.24 -24.37
C LEU A 770 -8.79 -8.38 -23.45
N ALA A 771 -9.21 -9.61 -23.14
CA ALA A 771 -10.30 -9.86 -22.21
C ALA A 771 -9.98 -9.35 -20.79
N ASN A 772 -8.74 -9.50 -20.36
CA ASN A 772 -8.27 -8.95 -19.09
C ASN A 772 -8.30 -7.41 -19.09
N ILE A 773 -7.80 -6.76 -20.13
CA ILE A 773 -7.86 -5.28 -20.26
C ILE A 773 -9.32 -4.81 -20.24
N ALA A 774 -10.19 -5.46 -21.04
CA ALA A 774 -11.61 -5.10 -21.14
C ALA A 774 -12.37 -5.27 -19.82
N GLY A 775 -11.97 -6.22 -18.97
CA GLY A 775 -12.57 -6.48 -17.65
C GLY A 775 -12.01 -5.64 -16.52
N ALA A 776 -10.96 -4.84 -16.75
CA ALA A 776 -10.23 -4.17 -15.68
C ALA A 776 -10.92 -2.91 -15.13
N GLY A 777 -11.97 -2.40 -15.76
CA GLY A 777 -12.62 -1.14 -15.38
C GLY A 777 -13.12 -1.10 -13.94
N ILE A 778 -13.68 -2.20 -13.43
CA ILE A 778 -14.18 -2.28 -12.04
C ILE A 778 -13.09 -2.04 -10.98
N PHE A 779 -11.83 -2.19 -11.33
CA PHE A 779 -10.71 -1.98 -10.41
C PHE A 779 -10.17 -0.54 -10.42
N CYS A 780 -10.90 0.42 -10.98
CA CYS A 780 -10.57 1.84 -10.89
C CYS A 780 -10.79 2.37 -9.47
N ALA A 781 -9.87 3.22 -9.00
CA ALA A 781 -9.99 3.90 -7.71
C ALA A 781 -11.23 4.82 -7.66
N ASP A 782 -11.63 5.43 -8.78
CA ASP A 782 -12.82 6.28 -8.85
C ASP A 782 -14.08 5.48 -8.46
N ARG A 783 -14.26 4.26 -9.02
CA ARG A 783 -15.35 3.36 -8.62
C ARG A 783 -15.29 3.06 -7.11
N ALA A 784 -14.09 2.75 -6.56
CA ALA A 784 -13.96 2.48 -5.13
C ALA A 784 -14.33 3.71 -4.28
N ILE A 785 -13.93 4.90 -4.69
CA ILE A 785 -14.28 6.15 -4.00
C ILE A 785 -15.79 6.42 -4.06
N HIS A 786 -16.45 6.16 -5.20
CA HIS A 786 -17.90 6.25 -5.31
C HIS A 786 -18.61 5.27 -4.36
N ASP A 787 -18.10 4.04 -4.22
CA ASP A 787 -18.66 3.08 -3.27
C ASP A 787 -18.48 3.55 -1.81
N TYR A 788 -17.30 4.05 -1.43
CA TYR A 788 -17.07 4.68 -0.13
C TYR A 788 -18.00 5.87 0.10
N ALA A 789 -18.16 6.75 -0.89
CA ALA A 789 -18.99 7.94 -0.81
C ALA A 789 -20.44 7.59 -0.53
N ARG A 790 -20.99 6.61 -1.26
CA ARG A 790 -22.39 6.18 -1.16
C ARG A 790 -22.65 5.37 0.10
N GLU A 791 -21.82 4.36 0.39
CA GLU A 791 -22.15 3.34 1.39
C GLU A 791 -21.60 3.67 2.78
N ILE A 792 -20.49 4.41 2.87
CA ILE A 792 -19.78 4.62 4.12
C ILE A 792 -19.78 6.09 4.54
N TRP A 793 -19.43 6.99 3.64
CA TRP A 793 -19.33 8.41 4.00
C TRP A 793 -20.64 9.17 3.84
N HIS A 794 -21.64 8.57 3.17
CA HIS A 794 -22.95 9.17 2.91
C HIS A 794 -22.81 10.56 2.29
N LEU A 795 -22.10 10.62 1.16
CA LEU A 795 -21.94 11.81 0.33
C LEU A 795 -22.93 11.71 -0.83
N ASP A 796 -23.74 12.75 -1.00
CA ASP A 796 -24.67 12.88 -2.14
C ASP A 796 -23.96 13.45 -3.37
#